data_af1f4c01bd2713259ece90c338c9f656
#
_entry.id   af1f4c01bd2713259ece90c338c9f656
#
_cell.length_a   1.000
_cell.length_b   1.000
_cell.length_c   1.000
_cell.angle_alpha   90.00
_cell.angle_beta   90.00
_cell.angle_gamma   90.00
#
_symmetry.space_group_name_H-M   'P 1'
#
loop_
_entity.id
_entity.type
_entity.pdbx_description
1 polymer ?
#
loop_
_entity_poly.entity_id
_entity_poly.type
_entity_poly.pdbx_seq_one_letter_code
_entity_poly.pdbx_strand_id
1 'polypeptide(L)'
;MRSSSNLSSLFVSFFVVLTLFSNVSAQQSGTLRGFVTDSTNGEALVFCNVYLREINIGASTNDRGLYLIKSIPSGKEYKVTVSYVGYQSKTLKVFIRPNVVTQLDLQLTPLSIELQPIEKIGEKVIKENKTDISLERISVKELEILPKGVETDIFRTLQYLPGVSTTGDVTAKYYVRGGSGDQNLILLNGVVIYNPFHSLGLFSVIDPDMINSIEFYKGGFSAEYSERISSVMNIVSKDGNKNRFGFVGGISFLTAKGLLEGPIPNGSFMITGRMSYNNQILKKFFNEQTAPIDFYDMSFKLNFSSPDIFENAKFTFFGFLSNDDVNYEDPLREEFKWKNNLYGFEWLQIYDVPIYTRLGLSLSTAEGEVIPNYTNLKPRYNQVRDFTLTFDMNGLYETHDEIGLGLKLKTVNTKFDQVNYVGLQSNLDKFGGSLSIYGKYKFLRWKNFGIDIGTRYDITGLSSGGGGQFEPRVSLTYRFIPEIAFKAAWGIYLQEMITVSDESEVISIFDPWIITPDYLGPARAIHYIAGLEFNLSRSVRCSVEGYYKIHQSIPIVNDKKFDKSDPDMLNGTGESYGSEFSFNYSLDPLNVSAAYTLSWAYKDVNGWVYYPKYDVRNAGNILVEYNFGSGWIASSIWNISSGYPFTELIGYYDKYFPGSNQTSGLNGEYLPYGYLGDKDLGRLPAYHRLDLSLIKRISFYEANIELGVSAINVYDRKNVFYFNRETGEIVNMLPFFVTATLKVEI
;
A
#
# COMPACT_ATOMS: atom_id res chain seq x y z
N MET A 1 24.66 -34.82 32.48
CA MET A 1 25.41 -33.67 32.95
C MET A 1 26.68 -33.47 32.13
N ARG A 2 26.58 -32.78 30.98
CA ARG A 2 27.72 -32.22 30.18
C ARG A 2 27.13 -31.60 28.91
N SER A 3 26.57 -30.37 29.01
CA SER A 3 26.30 -29.54 27.83
C SER A 3 26.06 -28.04 28.11
N SER A 4 26.34 -27.55 29.36
CA SER A 4 26.08 -26.16 29.72
C SER A 4 27.32 -25.24 29.68
N SER A 5 28.52 -25.74 29.34
CA SER A 5 29.75 -24.95 29.37
C SER A 5 30.11 -24.26 28.02
N ASN A 6 29.46 -24.58 26.93
CA ASN A 6 29.82 -24.02 25.63
C ASN A 6 29.05 -22.76 25.24
N LEU A 7 27.90 -22.48 25.85
CA LEU A 7 27.14 -21.23 25.59
C LEU A 7 27.75 -20.02 26.32
N SER A 8 28.29 -20.23 27.52
CA SER A 8 28.92 -19.14 28.30
C SER A 8 30.23 -18.66 27.67
N SER A 9 31.01 -19.55 27.05
CA SER A 9 32.26 -19.18 26.39
C SER A 9 32.02 -18.41 25.07
N LEU A 10 30.95 -18.69 24.35
CA LEU A 10 30.54 -17.93 23.17
C LEU A 10 30.06 -16.51 23.50
N PHE A 11 29.34 -16.35 24.62
CA PHE A 11 28.89 -15.03 25.08
C PHE A 11 30.06 -14.16 25.58
N VAL A 12 31.02 -14.74 26.29
CA VAL A 12 32.21 -14.03 26.75
C VAL A 12 33.13 -13.66 25.59
N SER A 13 33.29 -14.53 24.59
CA SER A 13 34.06 -14.21 23.38
C SER A 13 33.42 -13.10 22.53
N PHE A 14 32.10 -13.06 22.46
CA PHE A 14 31.38 -11.98 21.77
C PHE A 14 31.52 -10.63 22.48
N PHE A 15 31.55 -10.63 23.83
CA PHE A 15 31.74 -9.42 24.63
C PHE A 15 33.18 -8.90 24.60
N VAL A 16 34.19 -9.79 24.52
CA VAL A 16 35.61 -9.41 24.42
C VAL A 16 35.95 -8.84 23.04
N VAL A 17 35.30 -9.29 21.97
CA VAL A 17 35.47 -8.68 20.63
C VAL A 17 34.88 -7.28 20.57
N LEU A 18 33.83 -6.98 21.35
CA LEU A 18 33.25 -5.62 21.42
C LEU A 18 34.15 -4.60 22.14
N THR A 19 35.08 -5.03 23.00
CA THR A 19 35.91 -4.11 23.79
C THR A 19 37.26 -3.75 23.15
N LEU A 20 37.62 -4.37 22.02
CA LEU A 20 38.91 -4.14 21.35
C LEU A 20 38.92 -3.00 20.31
N PHE A 21 37.82 -2.25 20.16
CA PHE A 21 37.72 -1.13 19.20
C PHE A 21 37.70 0.27 19.83
N SER A 22 38.33 0.50 20.96
CA SER A 22 38.38 1.81 21.58
C SER A 22 39.80 2.35 21.62
N ASN A 23 40.24 2.99 20.53
CA ASN A 23 41.24 4.08 20.54
C ASN A 23 41.40 4.65 19.11
N VAL A 24 40.37 5.34 18.62
CA VAL A 24 40.53 6.31 17.54
C VAL A 24 40.38 7.69 18.18
N SER A 25 41.34 8.55 17.97
CA SER A 25 41.26 9.97 18.38
C SER A 25 39.97 10.55 17.79
N ALA A 26 38.93 10.67 18.60
CA ALA A 26 37.63 11.13 18.17
C ALA A 26 37.73 12.63 17.84
N GLN A 27 37.77 12.98 16.57
CA GLN A 27 37.52 14.34 16.13
C GLN A 27 36.17 14.75 16.73
N GLN A 28 36.17 15.83 17.51
CA GLN A 28 34.94 16.31 18.15
C GLN A 28 33.87 16.53 17.07
N SER A 29 32.74 15.88 17.21
CA SER A 29 31.63 15.93 16.28
C SER A 29 30.36 16.44 16.95
N GLY A 30 29.45 17.01 16.15
CA GLY A 30 28.12 17.39 16.60
C GLY A 30 27.03 16.70 15.73
N THR A 31 25.79 16.88 16.12
CA THR A 31 24.61 16.37 15.43
C THR A 31 23.73 17.53 14.97
N LEU A 32 23.18 17.43 13.78
CA LEU A 32 22.18 18.36 13.25
C LEU A 32 20.85 17.63 13.10
N ARG A 33 19.77 18.20 13.65
CA ARG A 33 18.42 17.67 13.51
C ARG A 33 17.43 18.78 13.23
N GLY A 34 16.24 18.44 12.75
CA GLY A 34 15.13 19.36 12.58
C GLY A 34 14.05 18.83 11.70
N PHE A 35 13.01 19.59 11.53
CA PHE A 35 11.93 19.32 10.60
C PHE A 35 12.12 20.13 9.32
N VAL A 36 11.68 19.55 8.19
CA VAL A 36 11.51 20.27 6.94
C VAL A 36 10.03 20.40 6.65
N THR A 37 9.56 21.63 6.46
CA THR A 37 8.14 21.93 6.25
C THR A 37 7.93 22.82 5.04
N ASP A 38 6.73 22.80 4.49
CA ASP A 38 6.27 23.76 3.50
C ASP A 38 6.06 25.13 4.14
N SER A 39 6.62 26.19 3.55
CA SER A 39 6.53 27.55 4.09
C SER A 39 5.13 28.15 4.01
N THR A 40 4.25 27.63 3.14
CA THR A 40 2.91 28.18 2.90
C THR A 40 1.88 27.64 3.89
N ASN A 41 1.96 26.33 4.21
CA ASN A 41 0.97 25.65 5.05
C ASN A 41 1.56 24.97 6.30
N GLY A 42 2.90 24.89 6.43
CA GLY A 42 3.57 24.22 7.55
C GLY A 42 3.51 22.70 7.52
N GLU A 43 3.06 22.10 6.41
CA GLU A 43 2.99 20.65 6.22
C GLU A 43 4.40 20.04 6.22
N ALA A 44 4.55 18.86 6.81
CA ALA A 44 5.82 18.15 6.85
C ALA A 44 6.22 17.66 5.46
N LEU A 45 7.42 18.04 5.01
CA LEU A 45 7.98 17.56 3.74
C LEU A 45 8.73 16.25 3.98
N VAL A 46 8.10 15.15 3.61
CA VAL A 46 8.64 13.79 3.73
C VAL A 46 9.58 13.47 2.58
N PHE A 47 10.63 12.70 2.85
CA PHE A 47 11.69 12.33 1.88
C PHE A 47 12.45 13.51 1.28
N CYS A 48 12.40 14.68 1.93
CA CYS A 48 13.16 15.87 1.57
C CYS A 48 14.65 15.65 1.84
N ASN A 49 15.51 16.09 0.95
CA ASN A 49 16.94 15.92 1.09
C ASN A 49 17.58 17.09 1.83
N VAL A 50 18.33 16.80 2.90
CA VAL A 50 19.11 17.74 3.69
C VAL A 50 20.59 17.36 3.59
N TYR A 51 21.44 18.26 3.12
CA TYR A 51 22.78 17.92 2.69
C TYR A 51 23.82 19.00 3.03
N LEU A 52 24.97 18.59 3.58
CA LEU A 52 26.14 19.42 3.84
C LEU A 52 27.18 19.18 2.74
N ARG A 53 27.26 20.11 1.78
CA ARG A 53 28.08 19.93 0.58
C ARG A 53 29.60 19.82 0.87
N GLU A 54 30.10 20.56 1.88
CA GLU A 54 31.52 20.60 2.18
C GLU A 54 32.11 19.28 2.67
N ILE A 55 31.27 18.45 3.29
CA ILE A 55 31.70 17.17 3.86
C ILE A 55 31.01 15.96 3.25
N ASN A 56 30.16 16.20 2.27
CA ASN A 56 29.42 15.16 1.53
C ASN A 56 28.58 14.23 2.44
N ILE A 57 27.93 14.83 3.46
CA ILE A 57 27.06 14.12 4.41
C ILE A 57 25.66 14.70 4.31
N GLY A 58 24.62 13.84 4.36
CA GLY A 58 23.24 14.27 4.35
C GLY A 58 22.27 13.20 4.84
N ALA A 59 21.00 13.57 4.99
CA ALA A 59 19.91 12.70 5.34
C ALA A 59 18.65 13.08 4.57
N SER A 60 17.75 12.12 4.34
CA SER A 60 16.38 12.43 3.91
C SER A 60 15.48 12.55 5.13
N THR A 61 14.46 13.40 5.05
CA THR A 61 13.41 13.42 6.07
C THR A 61 12.62 12.10 6.07
N ASN A 62 12.21 11.68 7.26
CA ASN A 62 11.35 10.50 7.44
C ASN A 62 9.87 10.82 7.08
N ASP A 63 8.97 9.88 7.36
CA ASP A 63 7.52 9.98 7.18
C ASP A 63 6.84 11.09 8.01
N ARG A 64 7.57 11.78 8.88
CA ARG A 64 7.11 12.92 9.68
C ARG A 64 7.86 14.23 9.34
N GLY A 65 8.67 14.23 8.30
CA GLY A 65 9.47 15.39 7.92
C GLY A 65 10.69 15.66 8.83
N LEU A 66 11.01 14.72 9.76
CA LEU A 66 12.17 14.83 10.64
C LEU A 66 13.43 14.34 9.92
N TYR A 67 14.52 15.13 9.99
CA TYR A 67 15.84 14.70 9.56
C TYR A 67 16.83 14.70 10.73
N LEU A 68 17.83 13.85 10.63
CA LEU A 68 18.89 13.70 11.60
C LEU A 68 20.22 13.40 10.90
N ILE A 69 21.25 14.21 11.16
CA ILE A 69 22.60 14.05 10.60
C ILE A 69 23.59 14.06 11.75
N LYS A 70 24.30 12.95 11.95
CA LYS A 70 25.25 12.75 13.04
C LYS A 70 26.70 12.85 12.55
N SER A 71 27.63 12.95 13.52
CA SER A 71 29.09 12.93 13.29
C SER A 71 29.59 14.01 12.35
N ILE A 72 28.96 15.19 12.37
CA ILE A 72 29.42 16.35 11.65
C ILE A 72 30.63 16.91 12.38
N PRO A 73 31.82 17.08 11.74
CA PRO A 73 32.99 17.69 12.39
C PRO A 73 32.62 19.05 12.98
N SER A 74 32.85 19.23 14.29
CA SER A 74 32.39 20.41 15.00
C SER A 74 33.38 21.58 14.94
N GLY A 75 32.99 22.74 15.48
CA GLY A 75 33.85 23.91 15.62
C GLY A 75 33.89 24.80 14.39
N LYS A 76 33.05 24.57 13.37
CA LYS A 76 32.98 25.43 12.18
C LYS A 76 31.57 25.54 11.62
N GLU A 77 31.41 26.51 10.70
CA GLU A 77 30.16 26.74 9.99
C GLU A 77 30.09 25.90 8.71
N TYR A 78 28.91 25.33 8.45
CA TYR A 78 28.61 24.54 7.25
C TYR A 78 27.44 25.13 6.48
N LYS A 79 27.41 24.92 5.17
CA LYS A 79 26.27 25.22 4.31
C LYS A 79 25.37 24.03 4.22
N VAL A 80 24.19 24.10 4.83
CA VAL A 80 23.13 23.10 4.73
C VAL A 80 22.25 23.44 3.55
N THR A 81 22.19 22.56 2.57
CA THR A 81 21.32 22.70 1.40
C THR A 81 20.15 21.73 1.56
N VAL A 82 18.94 22.23 1.39
CA VAL A 82 17.69 21.45 1.44
C VAL A 82 17.04 21.51 0.08
N SER A 83 16.58 20.37 -0.42
CA SER A 83 15.93 20.27 -1.72
C SER A 83 14.81 19.23 -1.71
N TYR A 84 13.72 19.55 -2.41
CA TYR A 84 12.57 18.68 -2.59
C TYR A 84 11.94 18.92 -3.96
N VAL A 85 11.34 17.88 -4.55
CA VAL A 85 10.70 18.00 -5.88
C VAL A 85 9.51 18.95 -5.81
N GLY A 86 9.48 19.96 -6.69
CA GLY A 86 8.42 20.97 -6.71
C GLY A 86 8.63 22.13 -5.73
N TYR A 87 9.82 22.23 -5.10
CA TYR A 87 10.14 23.28 -4.14
C TYR A 87 11.45 23.99 -4.52
N GLN A 88 11.55 25.26 -4.15
CA GLN A 88 12.78 26.02 -4.29
C GLN A 88 13.83 25.53 -3.30
N SER A 89 15.00 25.11 -3.80
CA SER A 89 16.09 24.68 -2.93
C SER A 89 16.60 25.85 -2.09
N LYS A 90 16.85 25.58 -0.80
CA LYS A 90 17.31 26.58 0.17
C LYS A 90 18.66 26.17 0.74
N THR A 91 19.57 27.14 0.87
CA THR A 91 20.88 26.92 1.50
C THR A 91 21.05 27.90 2.66
N LEU A 92 21.34 27.35 3.84
CA LEU A 92 21.54 28.10 5.08
C LEU A 92 22.89 27.74 5.67
N LYS A 93 23.45 28.67 6.48
CA LYS A 93 24.65 28.40 7.25
C LYS A 93 24.28 27.97 8.66
N VAL A 94 24.99 26.98 9.18
CA VAL A 94 24.80 26.46 10.52
C VAL A 94 26.15 26.23 11.18
N PHE A 95 26.31 26.66 12.43
CA PHE A 95 27.49 26.38 13.23
C PHE A 95 27.28 25.13 14.05
N ILE A 96 28.13 24.12 13.89
CA ILE A 96 28.06 22.85 14.58
C ILE A 96 28.91 22.88 15.85
N ARG A 97 28.26 22.73 17.00
CA ARG A 97 28.93 22.69 18.31
C ARG A 97 29.38 21.25 18.65
N PRO A 98 30.53 21.10 19.37
CA PRO A 98 31.00 19.78 19.76
C PRO A 98 30.06 19.10 20.77
N ASN A 99 29.76 17.82 20.53
CA ASN A 99 28.96 16.96 21.41
C ASN A 99 27.55 17.50 21.75
N VAL A 100 27.02 18.40 20.90
CA VAL A 100 25.69 19.00 21.08
C VAL A 100 24.84 18.70 19.86
N VAL A 101 23.54 18.49 20.09
CA VAL A 101 22.55 18.43 19.03
C VAL A 101 22.14 19.84 18.67
N THR A 102 22.46 20.27 17.45
CA THR A 102 22.01 21.55 16.90
C THR A 102 20.65 21.33 16.23
N GLN A 103 19.63 22.04 16.69
CA GLN A 103 18.31 22.02 16.05
C GLN A 103 18.23 23.09 14.96
N LEU A 104 17.76 22.70 13.77
CA LEU A 104 17.54 23.60 12.64
C LEU A 104 16.29 23.16 11.86
N ASP A 105 15.17 23.82 12.15
CA ASP A 105 13.94 23.60 11.39
C ASP A 105 13.99 24.42 10.10
N LEU A 106 13.59 23.81 9.00
CA LEU A 106 13.78 24.32 7.66
C LEU A 106 12.42 24.44 6.95
N GLN A 107 12.23 25.53 6.23
CA GLN A 107 11.03 25.75 5.44
C GLN A 107 11.41 25.92 3.97
N LEU A 108 10.74 25.18 3.09
CA LEU A 108 10.86 25.30 1.64
C LEU A 108 9.62 25.97 1.05
N THR A 109 9.84 26.81 0.07
CA THR A 109 8.76 27.48 -0.66
C THR A 109 8.41 26.65 -1.90
N PRO A 110 7.13 26.31 -2.13
CA PRO A 110 6.71 25.69 -3.37
C PRO A 110 7.11 26.54 -4.57
N LEU A 111 7.56 25.90 -5.63
CA LEU A 111 7.76 26.59 -6.90
C LEU A 111 6.39 26.92 -7.48
N SER A 112 6.09 28.20 -7.67
CA SER A 112 4.97 28.61 -8.50
C SER A 112 5.13 28.02 -9.91
N ILE A 113 4.02 27.73 -10.59
CA ILE A 113 3.91 26.99 -11.87
C ILE A 113 4.74 27.59 -13.03
N GLU A 114 5.42 28.70 -12.84
CA GLU A 114 6.34 29.30 -13.80
C GLU A 114 7.76 28.72 -13.65
N LEU A 115 8.01 27.75 -14.47
CA LEU A 115 9.21 27.21 -15.09
C LEU A 115 10.57 27.80 -14.66
N GLN A 116 11.27 27.07 -13.79
CA GLN A 116 12.74 27.01 -13.87
C GLN A 116 13.20 25.56 -13.72
N PRO A 117 14.27 25.14 -14.43
CA PRO A 117 14.77 23.78 -14.35
C PRO A 117 15.22 23.50 -12.91
N ILE A 118 14.57 22.53 -12.27
CA ILE A 118 14.89 22.10 -10.91
C ILE A 118 16.27 21.45 -10.94
N GLU A 119 17.26 22.09 -10.36
CA GLU A 119 18.55 21.46 -10.10
C GLU A 119 18.36 20.35 -9.02
N LYS A 120 18.13 19.13 -9.47
CA LYS A 120 18.04 17.92 -8.61
C LYS A 120 19.41 17.47 -8.07
N ILE A 121 20.23 18.40 -7.58
CA ILE A 121 21.59 18.07 -7.11
C ILE A 121 21.56 17.24 -5.82
N GLY A 122 20.53 17.41 -4.96
CA GLY A 122 20.43 16.70 -3.69
C GLY A 122 19.98 15.23 -3.79
N GLU A 123 19.18 14.86 -4.79
CA GLU A 123 18.67 13.49 -4.92
C GLU A 123 19.75 12.43 -5.23
N LYS A 124 20.83 12.85 -5.91
CA LYS A 124 21.90 11.92 -6.31
C LYS A 124 22.67 11.35 -5.12
N VAL A 125 22.85 12.13 -4.06
CA VAL A 125 23.74 11.78 -2.94
C VAL A 125 23.06 10.90 -1.90
N ILE A 126 21.78 11.10 -1.66
CA ILE A 126 21.07 10.39 -0.57
C ILE A 126 20.49 9.05 -1.02
N LYS A 127 20.21 8.87 -2.32
CA LYS A 127 19.85 7.54 -2.87
C LYS A 127 21.03 6.55 -2.85
N GLU A 128 22.24 7.05 -2.64
CA GLU A 128 23.45 6.22 -2.77
C GLU A 128 23.55 5.08 -1.75
N ASN A 129 22.95 5.19 -0.57
CA ASN A 129 23.11 4.21 0.51
C ASN A 129 21.81 3.53 0.96
N LYS A 130 20.72 3.61 0.19
CA LYS A 130 19.45 2.95 0.56
C LYS A 130 19.48 1.47 0.23
N THR A 131 19.27 0.65 1.25
CA THR A 131 19.22 -0.82 1.14
C THR A 131 17.85 -1.32 0.70
N ASP A 132 16.83 -0.47 0.71
CA ASP A 132 15.47 -0.86 0.37
C ASP A 132 15.38 -1.19 -1.13
N ILE A 133 15.07 -2.45 -1.45
CA ILE A 133 14.73 -2.92 -2.78
C ILE A 133 13.20 -2.97 -2.92
N SER A 134 12.69 -2.76 -4.12
CA SER A 134 11.25 -2.84 -4.42
C SER A 134 10.38 -1.83 -3.64
N LEU A 135 10.98 -0.76 -3.11
CA LEU A 135 10.28 0.34 -2.46
C LEU A 135 9.98 1.44 -3.47
N GLU A 136 8.70 1.70 -3.68
CA GLU A 136 8.21 2.85 -4.44
C GLU A 136 7.68 3.92 -3.48
N ARG A 137 8.09 5.16 -3.69
CA ARG A 137 7.59 6.33 -2.96
C ARG A 137 6.78 7.17 -3.91
N ILE A 138 5.49 7.26 -3.64
CA ILE A 138 4.53 7.95 -4.51
C ILE A 138 4.13 9.25 -3.82
N SER A 139 4.38 10.36 -4.49
CA SER A 139 3.93 11.66 -4.04
C SER A 139 2.52 11.97 -4.56
N VAL A 140 1.79 12.82 -3.84
CA VAL A 140 0.44 13.26 -4.26
C VAL A 140 0.47 13.93 -5.64
N LYS A 141 1.53 14.68 -5.93
CA LYS A 141 1.69 15.33 -7.24
C LYS A 141 1.77 14.34 -8.40
N GLU A 142 2.40 13.18 -8.18
CA GLU A 142 2.43 12.10 -9.19
C GLU A 142 1.05 11.48 -9.40
N LEU A 143 0.24 11.37 -8.33
CA LEU A 143 -1.14 10.88 -8.44
C LEU A 143 -2.06 11.84 -9.23
N GLU A 144 -1.89 13.14 -9.05
CA GLU A 144 -2.73 14.16 -9.69
C GLU A 144 -2.55 14.25 -11.22
N ILE A 145 -1.39 13.85 -11.73
CA ILE A 145 -1.02 13.96 -13.15
C ILE A 145 -1.55 12.80 -13.99
N LEU A 146 -1.74 11.65 -13.36
CA LEU A 146 -2.21 10.44 -14.04
C LEU A 146 -3.63 10.62 -14.61
N PRO A 147 -3.97 9.95 -15.73
CA PRO A 147 -5.34 9.93 -16.21
C PRO A 147 -6.29 9.46 -15.11
N LYS A 148 -7.19 10.36 -14.69
CA LYS A 148 -8.02 10.18 -13.48
C LYS A 148 -9.09 9.11 -13.63
N GLY A 149 -9.35 8.66 -14.84
CA GLY A 149 -10.44 7.72 -15.08
C GLY A 149 -11.80 8.31 -14.67
N VAL A 150 -12.60 7.53 -13.95
CA VAL A 150 -13.89 7.98 -13.38
C VAL A 150 -13.64 8.84 -12.16
N GLU A 151 -12.65 8.47 -11.37
CA GLU A 151 -12.25 9.08 -10.11
C GLU A 151 -10.73 8.94 -9.94
N THR A 152 -10.08 9.94 -9.32
CA THR A 152 -8.69 9.78 -8.92
C THR A 152 -8.61 8.74 -7.80
N ASP A 153 -7.86 7.65 -8.02
CA ASP A 153 -7.80 6.53 -7.11
C ASP A 153 -6.37 6.05 -6.90
N ILE A 154 -5.97 5.90 -5.63
CA ILE A 154 -4.61 5.53 -5.25
C ILE A 154 -4.28 4.11 -5.71
N PHE A 155 -5.20 3.16 -5.47
CA PHE A 155 -4.92 1.75 -5.77
C PHE A 155 -4.92 1.49 -7.27
N ARG A 156 -5.75 2.21 -8.04
CA ARG A 156 -5.67 2.17 -9.50
C ARG A 156 -4.35 2.68 -10.04
N THR A 157 -3.75 3.65 -9.35
CA THR A 157 -2.42 4.15 -9.73
C THR A 157 -1.34 3.09 -9.58
N LEU A 158 -1.47 2.18 -8.61
CA LEU A 158 -0.48 1.11 -8.41
C LEU A 158 -0.38 0.14 -9.58
N GLN A 159 -1.44 -0.04 -10.39
CA GLN A 159 -1.40 -0.91 -11.57
C GLN A 159 -0.36 -0.47 -12.61
N TYR A 160 0.13 0.77 -12.51
CA TYR A 160 1.17 1.30 -13.41
C TYR A 160 2.58 0.96 -12.94
N LEU A 161 2.72 0.39 -11.75
CA LEU A 161 4.00 -0.09 -11.24
C LEU A 161 4.27 -1.53 -11.73
N PRO A 162 5.52 -1.85 -12.09
CA PRO A 162 5.86 -3.22 -12.46
C PRO A 162 5.65 -4.18 -11.27
N GLY A 163 5.16 -5.39 -11.56
CA GLY A 163 4.87 -6.41 -10.54
C GLY A 163 3.54 -6.24 -9.82
N VAL A 164 2.72 -5.24 -10.21
CA VAL A 164 1.36 -5.04 -9.70
C VAL A 164 0.36 -5.37 -10.80
N SER A 165 -0.65 -6.16 -10.49
CA SER A 165 -1.76 -6.49 -11.37
C SER A 165 -3.11 -6.22 -10.71
N THR A 166 -4.15 -6.05 -11.52
CA THR A 166 -5.55 -5.91 -11.10
C THR A 166 -6.37 -6.92 -11.88
N THR A 167 -7.57 -7.25 -11.44
CA THR A 167 -8.50 -8.08 -12.22
C THR A 167 -9.35 -7.22 -13.14
N GLY A 168 -8.73 -6.62 -14.14
CA GLY A 168 -9.37 -5.73 -15.11
C GLY A 168 -9.32 -4.25 -14.74
N ASP A 169 -10.01 -3.43 -15.52
CA ASP A 169 -10.01 -1.98 -15.38
C ASP A 169 -11.12 -1.43 -14.47
N VAL A 170 -11.95 -2.32 -13.96
CA VAL A 170 -13.10 -1.98 -13.12
C VAL A 170 -12.71 -1.94 -11.64
N THR A 171 -11.80 -2.82 -11.20
CA THR A 171 -11.47 -2.98 -9.78
C THR A 171 -10.24 -2.19 -9.34
N ALA A 172 -10.30 -1.58 -8.16
CA ALA A 172 -9.17 -1.02 -7.44
C ALA A 172 -8.39 -2.08 -6.64
N LYS A 173 -8.91 -3.31 -6.50
CA LYS A 173 -8.25 -4.43 -5.83
C LYS A 173 -7.00 -4.83 -6.62
N TYR A 174 -5.86 -4.85 -5.94
CA TYR A 174 -4.57 -5.12 -6.57
C TYR A 174 -3.87 -6.35 -5.96
N TYR A 175 -3.01 -6.93 -6.76
CA TYR A 175 -2.23 -8.13 -6.48
C TYR A 175 -0.76 -7.85 -6.75
N VAL A 176 0.12 -8.30 -5.88
CA VAL A 176 1.55 -7.98 -5.97
C VAL A 176 2.39 -9.24 -6.13
N ARG A 177 3.09 -9.35 -7.27
CA ARG A 177 4.01 -10.46 -7.51
C ARG A 177 3.39 -11.82 -7.22
N GLY A 178 2.17 -12.06 -7.73
CA GLY A 178 1.47 -13.32 -7.56
C GLY A 178 0.92 -13.60 -6.16
N GLY A 179 0.87 -12.60 -5.29
CA GLY A 179 0.16 -12.69 -4.00
C GLY A 179 -1.29 -12.28 -4.12
N SER A 180 -2.18 -12.87 -3.30
CA SER A 180 -3.59 -12.52 -3.23
C SER A 180 -3.83 -11.16 -2.56
N GLY A 181 -5.04 -10.60 -2.70
CA GLY A 181 -5.37 -9.26 -2.20
C GLY A 181 -5.24 -9.14 -0.68
N ASP A 182 -5.58 -10.18 0.07
CA ASP A 182 -5.46 -10.24 1.53
C ASP A 182 -4.02 -10.37 2.04
N GLN A 183 -3.06 -10.65 1.15
CA GLN A 183 -1.64 -10.73 1.47
C GLN A 183 -0.93 -9.36 1.41
N ASN A 184 -1.66 -8.29 1.16
CA ASN A 184 -1.16 -6.92 1.13
C ASN A 184 -1.51 -6.21 2.44
N LEU A 185 -0.52 -5.65 3.13
CA LEU A 185 -0.73 -4.80 4.31
C LEU A 185 -1.04 -3.37 3.85
N ILE A 186 -2.17 -2.83 4.26
CA ILE A 186 -2.54 -1.44 3.98
C ILE A 186 -2.68 -0.72 5.31
N LEU A 187 -1.86 0.30 5.49
CA LEU A 187 -1.80 1.13 6.68
C LEU A 187 -2.20 2.56 6.35
N LEU A 188 -3.09 3.14 7.13
CA LEU A 188 -3.36 4.57 7.14
C LEU A 188 -2.92 5.15 8.49
N ASN A 189 -1.88 6.00 8.48
CA ASN A 189 -1.24 6.52 9.69
C ASN A 189 -0.83 5.43 10.70
N GLY A 190 -0.37 4.28 10.18
CA GLY A 190 0.04 3.13 10.99
C GLY A 190 -1.11 2.19 11.43
N VAL A 191 -2.38 2.52 11.14
CA VAL A 191 -3.55 1.69 11.47
C VAL A 191 -3.93 0.81 10.29
N VAL A 192 -4.18 -0.48 10.53
CA VAL A 192 -4.55 -1.45 9.49
C VAL A 192 -5.96 -1.17 8.97
N ILE A 193 -6.13 -1.11 7.65
CA ILE A 193 -7.43 -1.11 6.97
C ILE A 193 -7.69 -2.52 6.42
N TYR A 194 -8.76 -3.17 6.89
CA TYR A 194 -9.10 -4.52 6.46
C TYR A 194 -9.89 -4.57 5.14
N ASN A 195 -10.82 -3.63 4.93
CA ASN A 195 -11.55 -3.50 3.68
C ASN A 195 -11.32 -2.10 3.07
N PRO A 196 -10.25 -1.91 2.28
CA PRO A 196 -9.84 -0.60 1.79
C PRO A 196 -10.59 -0.15 0.52
N PHE A 197 -11.72 -0.76 0.18
CA PHE A 197 -12.45 -0.53 -1.08
C PHE A 197 -13.90 -0.15 -0.86
N HIS A 198 -14.40 0.76 -1.70
CA HIS A 198 -15.81 1.05 -1.92
C HIS A 198 -16.39 0.25 -3.09
N SER A 199 -17.71 0.13 -3.09
CA SER A 199 -18.47 -0.29 -4.26
C SER A 199 -17.98 -1.60 -4.87
N LEU A 200 -17.92 -2.66 -4.06
CA LEU A 200 -17.51 -4.00 -4.54
C LEU A 200 -16.05 -4.05 -5.03
N GLY A 201 -15.20 -3.17 -4.55
CA GLY A 201 -13.79 -3.09 -4.98
C GLY A 201 -13.53 -2.14 -6.14
N LEU A 202 -14.49 -1.30 -6.53
CA LEU A 202 -14.32 -0.38 -7.66
C LEU A 202 -13.42 0.83 -7.34
N PHE A 203 -13.44 1.31 -6.10
CA PHE A 203 -12.71 2.51 -5.66
C PHE A 203 -12.05 2.29 -4.32
N SER A 204 -10.97 3.04 -4.05
CA SER A 204 -10.39 3.08 -2.71
C SER A 204 -11.25 3.88 -1.74
N VAL A 205 -11.27 3.50 -0.46
CA VAL A 205 -11.91 4.27 0.61
C VAL A 205 -11.12 5.53 0.98
N ILE A 206 -9.92 5.74 0.42
CA ILE A 206 -9.01 6.82 0.79
C ILE A 206 -9.09 7.94 -0.23
N ASP A 207 -9.45 9.14 0.21
CA ASP A 207 -9.41 10.34 -0.63
C ASP A 207 -7.96 10.78 -0.87
N PRO A 208 -7.51 10.89 -2.14
CA PRO A 208 -6.16 11.35 -2.45
C PRO A 208 -5.80 12.73 -1.88
N ASP A 209 -6.77 13.64 -1.70
CA ASP A 209 -6.51 15.00 -1.22
C ASP A 209 -6.03 15.04 0.23
N MET A 210 -6.37 14.01 1.04
CA MET A 210 -5.90 13.90 2.43
C MET A 210 -4.47 13.36 2.57
N ILE A 211 -3.83 12.88 1.50
CA ILE A 211 -2.57 12.16 1.58
C ILE A 211 -1.39 13.12 1.56
N ASN A 212 -0.39 12.86 2.39
CA ASN A 212 0.93 13.46 2.33
C ASN A 212 1.90 12.58 1.52
N SER A 213 1.99 11.28 1.86
CA SER A 213 2.92 10.36 1.22
C SER A 213 2.46 8.92 1.25
N ILE A 214 2.96 8.13 0.29
CA ILE A 214 2.75 6.69 0.22
C ILE A 214 4.12 6.02 0.07
N GLU A 215 4.40 5.04 0.92
CA GLU A 215 5.48 4.07 0.75
C GLU A 215 4.88 2.73 0.38
N PHE A 216 5.30 2.18 -0.74
CA PHE A 216 4.80 0.92 -1.24
C PHE A 216 5.93 -0.08 -1.47
N TYR A 217 5.98 -1.13 -0.66
CA TYR A 217 6.92 -2.25 -0.78
C TYR A 217 6.28 -3.40 -1.54
N LYS A 218 6.80 -3.77 -2.69
CA LYS A 218 6.35 -4.91 -3.50
C LYS A 218 6.88 -6.27 -3.00
N GLY A 219 7.56 -6.28 -1.86
CA GLY A 219 8.21 -7.40 -1.19
C GLY A 219 9.53 -6.97 -0.59
N GLY A 220 10.22 -7.85 0.14
CA GLY A 220 11.51 -7.53 0.75
C GLY A 220 11.44 -6.43 1.85
N PHE A 221 10.27 -6.21 2.43
CA PHE A 221 10.06 -5.16 3.43
C PHE A 221 10.74 -5.47 4.77
N SER A 222 11.14 -4.39 5.47
CA SER A 222 11.89 -4.40 6.73
C SER A 222 11.15 -5.09 7.88
N ALA A 223 11.87 -5.46 8.96
CA ALA A 223 11.35 -6.17 10.14
C ALA A 223 10.31 -5.38 10.95
N GLU A 224 10.18 -4.07 10.74
CA GLU A 224 9.13 -3.24 11.35
C GLU A 224 7.72 -3.60 10.85
N TYR A 225 7.60 -4.06 9.60
CA TYR A 225 6.33 -4.48 9.01
C TYR A 225 6.11 -5.99 9.15
N SER A 226 4.90 -6.42 9.41
CA SER A 226 4.52 -7.83 9.56
C SER A 226 3.06 -8.06 9.19
N GLU A 227 2.56 -9.28 9.46
CA GLU A 227 1.16 -9.67 9.32
C GLU A 227 0.68 -9.88 7.89
N ARG A 228 1.54 -9.71 6.90
CA ARG A 228 1.24 -9.99 5.49
C ARG A 228 2.46 -10.57 4.78
N ILE A 229 2.18 -11.35 3.74
CA ILE A 229 3.21 -12.14 3.05
C ILE A 229 3.48 -11.68 1.60
N SER A 230 2.85 -10.61 1.12
CA SER A 230 3.06 -10.13 -0.26
C SER A 230 3.64 -8.73 -0.34
N SER A 231 2.94 -7.72 0.14
CA SER A 231 3.34 -6.31 0.03
C SER A 231 2.94 -5.49 1.25
N VAL A 232 3.49 -4.28 1.35
CA VAL A 232 3.10 -3.29 2.37
C VAL A 232 2.87 -1.95 1.69
N MET A 233 1.75 -1.32 1.99
CA MET A 233 1.45 0.07 1.65
C MET A 233 1.25 0.87 2.93
N ASN A 234 2.13 1.82 3.17
CA ASN A 234 2.04 2.74 4.29
C ASN A 234 1.63 4.12 3.78
N ILE A 235 0.43 4.56 4.13
CA ILE A 235 -0.17 5.84 3.73
C ILE A 235 -0.15 6.78 4.91
N VAL A 236 0.47 7.93 4.74
CA VAL A 236 0.50 9.00 5.74
C VAL A 236 -0.36 10.16 5.26
N SER A 237 -1.35 10.54 6.05
CA SER A 237 -2.21 11.69 5.74
C SER A 237 -1.54 13.00 6.11
N LYS A 238 -1.98 14.11 5.48
CA LYS A 238 -1.55 15.47 5.79
C LYS A 238 -1.78 15.80 7.27
N ASP A 239 -0.97 16.70 7.79
CA ASP A 239 -1.12 17.21 9.16
C ASP A 239 -2.18 18.32 9.26
N GLY A 240 -2.51 18.96 8.14
CA GLY A 240 -3.34 20.14 8.05
C GLY A 240 -2.55 21.45 8.13
N ASN A 241 -3.12 22.51 7.59
CA ASN A 241 -2.45 23.81 7.47
C ASN A 241 -2.25 24.46 8.84
N LYS A 242 -0.99 24.78 9.18
CA LYS A 242 -0.61 25.41 10.45
C LYS A 242 -0.63 26.92 10.41
N ASN A 243 -0.72 27.51 9.22
CA ASN A 243 -0.56 28.96 9.02
C ASN A 243 -1.88 29.68 8.78
N ARG A 244 -2.81 29.03 8.06
CA ARG A 244 -4.11 29.61 7.71
C ARG A 244 -5.18 28.52 7.58
N PHE A 245 -6.44 28.94 7.56
CA PHE A 245 -7.53 28.04 7.15
C PHE A 245 -7.44 27.79 5.65
N GLY A 246 -7.61 26.57 5.25
CA GLY A 246 -7.64 26.12 3.87
C GLY A 246 -8.87 25.26 3.59
N PHE A 247 -9.35 25.32 2.35
CA PHE A 247 -10.45 24.51 1.87
C PHE A 247 -10.11 23.92 0.49
N VAL A 248 -10.35 22.64 0.31
CA VAL A 248 -10.31 21.97 -0.99
C VAL A 248 -11.67 21.37 -1.26
N GLY A 249 -12.33 21.79 -2.34
CA GLY A 249 -13.57 21.20 -2.82
C GLY A 249 -13.37 20.51 -4.15
N GLY A 250 -14.00 19.36 -4.38
CA GLY A 250 -13.90 18.61 -5.62
C GLY A 250 -15.21 17.96 -6.03
N ILE A 251 -15.46 17.92 -7.33
CA ILE A 251 -16.58 17.20 -7.94
C ILE A 251 -16.07 16.42 -9.14
N SER A 252 -16.42 15.14 -9.18
CA SER A 252 -16.24 14.26 -10.34
C SER A 252 -17.62 13.85 -10.90
N PHE A 253 -17.65 12.99 -11.90
CA PHE A 253 -18.93 12.42 -12.36
C PHE A 253 -19.61 11.53 -11.32
N LEU A 254 -18.86 11.01 -10.34
CA LEU A 254 -19.35 10.04 -9.37
C LEU A 254 -19.47 10.63 -7.97
N THR A 255 -18.48 11.41 -7.54
CA THR A 255 -18.33 11.84 -6.14
C THR A 255 -18.27 13.35 -6.00
N ALA A 256 -18.73 13.80 -4.85
CA ALA A 256 -18.43 15.13 -4.31
C ALA A 256 -17.58 14.97 -3.06
N LYS A 257 -16.57 15.83 -2.89
CA LYS A 257 -15.64 15.79 -1.78
C LYS A 257 -15.23 17.15 -1.28
N GLY A 258 -14.83 17.20 -0.03
CA GLY A 258 -14.33 18.39 0.61
C GLY A 258 -13.28 18.11 1.67
N LEU A 259 -12.31 18.99 1.78
CA LEU A 259 -11.29 18.98 2.82
C LEU A 259 -11.26 20.37 3.45
N LEU A 260 -11.29 20.43 4.78
CA LEU A 260 -11.11 21.62 5.59
C LEU A 260 -9.92 21.43 6.50
N GLU A 261 -9.02 22.39 6.53
CA GLU A 261 -7.83 22.35 7.38
C GLU A 261 -7.54 23.72 7.99
N GLY A 262 -6.81 23.73 9.08
CA GLY A 262 -6.43 25.01 9.69
C GLY A 262 -5.62 24.87 10.97
N PRO A 263 -5.12 26.03 11.47
CA PRO A 263 -4.34 26.09 12.69
C PRO A 263 -5.20 25.92 13.95
N ILE A 264 -4.60 25.30 14.94
CA ILE A 264 -5.03 25.32 16.35
C ILE A 264 -3.85 25.78 17.21
N PRO A 265 -4.03 26.12 18.48
CA PRO A 265 -2.92 26.43 19.36
C PRO A 265 -1.84 25.33 19.37
N ASN A 266 -0.63 25.66 18.96
CA ASN A 266 0.52 24.76 18.82
C ASN A 266 0.28 23.56 17.88
N GLY A 267 -0.58 23.66 16.89
CA GLY A 267 -0.88 22.54 16.02
C GLY A 267 -1.75 22.88 14.80
N SER A 268 -2.36 21.83 14.27
CA SER A 268 -3.25 21.91 13.12
C SER A 268 -4.32 20.82 13.16
N PHE A 269 -5.38 21.04 12.39
CA PHE A 269 -6.41 20.04 12.14
C PHE A 269 -6.66 19.87 10.65
N MET A 270 -7.17 18.71 10.27
CA MET A 270 -7.68 18.38 8.95
C MET A 270 -8.95 17.55 9.10
N ILE A 271 -9.98 17.87 8.32
CA ILE A 271 -11.22 17.09 8.21
C ILE A 271 -11.50 16.91 6.72
N THR A 272 -11.79 15.67 6.31
CA THR A 272 -12.20 15.36 4.94
C THR A 272 -13.52 14.63 4.93
N GLY A 273 -14.26 14.78 3.84
CA GLY A 273 -15.44 13.98 3.56
C GLY A 273 -15.65 13.82 2.06
N ARG A 274 -16.02 12.62 1.66
CA ARG A 274 -16.36 12.28 0.27
C ARG A 274 -17.62 11.43 0.27
N MET A 275 -18.48 11.62 -0.74
CA MET A 275 -19.70 10.83 -0.90
C MET A 275 -20.01 10.61 -2.39
N SER A 276 -20.61 9.49 -2.71
CA SER A 276 -21.22 9.27 -4.02
C SER A 276 -22.50 10.11 -4.15
N TYR A 277 -22.73 10.71 -5.32
CA TYR A 277 -23.97 11.46 -5.58
C TYR A 277 -24.59 11.15 -6.94
N ASN A 278 -23.81 10.60 -7.88
CA ASN A 278 -24.26 10.30 -9.23
C ASN A 278 -23.97 8.86 -9.63
N ASN A 279 -24.90 8.00 -9.33
CA ASN A 279 -24.77 6.57 -9.59
C ASN A 279 -25.04 6.19 -11.05
N GLN A 280 -25.37 7.16 -11.94
CA GLN A 280 -25.72 6.95 -13.34
C GLN A 280 -24.59 6.30 -14.16
N ILE A 281 -23.32 6.61 -13.84
CA ILE A 281 -22.17 6.00 -14.51
C ILE A 281 -22.04 4.54 -14.13
N LEU A 282 -22.29 4.21 -12.89
CA LEU A 282 -22.20 2.86 -12.36
C LEU A 282 -23.27 1.91 -12.95
N LYS A 283 -24.40 2.46 -13.47
CA LYS A 283 -25.40 1.68 -14.19
C LYS A 283 -24.83 0.82 -15.32
N LYS A 284 -23.82 1.36 -16.03
CA LYS A 284 -23.18 0.63 -17.13
C LYS A 284 -22.40 -0.59 -16.66
N PHE A 285 -21.96 -0.63 -15.41
CA PHE A 285 -21.27 -1.78 -14.83
C PHE A 285 -22.23 -2.87 -14.36
N PHE A 286 -23.44 -2.50 -13.95
CA PHE A 286 -24.39 -3.40 -13.34
C PHE A 286 -25.52 -3.81 -14.28
N ASN A 287 -25.56 -3.26 -15.49
CA ASN A 287 -26.65 -3.47 -16.46
C ASN A 287 -28.06 -3.18 -15.90
N GLU A 288 -28.13 -2.24 -14.96
CA GLU A 288 -29.32 -1.86 -14.19
C GLU A 288 -29.83 -0.47 -14.56
N GLN A 289 -31.10 -0.17 -14.26
CA GLN A 289 -31.67 1.16 -14.49
C GLN A 289 -31.13 2.20 -13.49
N THR A 290 -30.78 1.79 -12.26
CA THR A 290 -30.12 2.56 -11.22
C THR A 290 -28.92 1.80 -10.70
N ALA A 291 -27.78 2.49 -10.46
CA ALA A 291 -26.69 1.85 -9.77
C ALA A 291 -27.05 1.73 -8.29
N PRO A 292 -27.00 0.54 -7.71
CA PRO A 292 -27.50 0.29 -6.38
C PRO A 292 -26.51 0.68 -5.27
N ILE A 293 -25.51 1.52 -5.56
CA ILE A 293 -24.35 1.75 -4.69
C ILE A 293 -24.36 3.17 -4.16
N ASP A 294 -24.43 3.29 -2.83
CA ASP A 294 -24.19 4.53 -2.09
C ASP A 294 -23.01 4.32 -1.15
N PHE A 295 -22.08 5.28 -1.15
CA PHE A 295 -20.96 5.24 -0.23
C PHE A 295 -20.55 6.63 0.27
N TYR A 296 -19.94 6.66 1.43
CA TYR A 296 -19.23 7.83 1.93
C TYR A 296 -18.00 7.44 2.73
N ASP A 297 -17.04 8.34 2.76
CA ASP A 297 -15.91 8.30 3.68
C ASP A 297 -15.70 9.66 4.36
N MET A 298 -15.15 9.61 5.56
CA MET A 298 -14.81 10.79 6.35
C MET A 298 -13.54 10.51 7.15
N SER A 299 -12.64 11.49 7.22
CA SER A 299 -11.50 11.42 8.11
C SER A 299 -11.29 12.72 8.86
N PHE A 300 -10.65 12.62 10.03
CA PHE A 300 -10.14 13.76 10.75
C PHE A 300 -8.75 13.47 11.30
N LYS A 301 -7.92 14.49 11.39
CA LYS A 301 -6.61 14.43 12.03
C LYS A 301 -6.36 15.69 12.83
N LEU A 302 -5.82 15.53 14.02
CA LEU A 302 -5.47 16.59 14.93
C LEU A 302 -4.02 16.40 15.36
N ASN A 303 -3.18 17.40 15.15
CA ASN A 303 -1.78 17.39 15.57
C ASN A 303 -1.52 18.56 16.49
N PHE A 304 -0.83 18.32 17.58
CA PHE A 304 -0.39 19.39 18.48
C PHE A 304 0.89 19.03 19.22
N SER A 305 1.58 20.06 19.68
CA SER A 305 2.76 19.96 20.54
C SER A 305 2.47 20.72 21.84
N SER A 306 2.95 20.24 22.95
CA SER A 306 2.82 20.92 24.26
C SER A 306 4.19 21.04 24.92
N PRO A 307 4.98 22.08 24.56
CA PRO A 307 6.34 22.25 25.07
C PRO A 307 6.39 22.36 26.60
N ASP A 308 5.33 22.89 27.22
CA ASP A 308 5.22 23.05 28.67
C ASP A 308 5.06 21.72 29.44
N ILE A 309 4.59 20.66 28.74
CA ILE A 309 4.35 19.34 29.34
C ILE A 309 5.46 18.37 28.90
N PHE A 310 5.74 18.33 27.61
CA PHE A 310 6.75 17.46 27.01
C PHE A 310 7.53 18.24 25.95
N GLU A 311 8.76 18.54 26.25
CA GLU A 311 9.66 19.20 25.29
C GLU A 311 9.96 18.26 24.12
N ASN A 312 9.92 18.81 22.90
CA ASN A 312 10.17 18.09 21.65
C ASN A 312 9.20 16.88 21.40
N ALA A 313 7.98 16.96 21.90
CA ALA A 313 6.94 15.98 21.64
C ALA A 313 5.91 16.47 20.63
N LYS A 314 5.39 15.53 19.83
CA LYS A 314 4.24 15.75 18.93
C LYS A 314 3.19 14.67 19.21
N PHE A 315 1.95 15.10 19.38
CA PHE A 315 0.78 14.25 19.56
C PHE A 315 -0.09 14.30 18.33
N THR A 316 -0.55 13.16 17.88
CA THR A 316 -1.45 13.04 16.73
C THR A 316 -2.65 12.19 17.12
N PHE A 317 -3.86 12.70 16.88
CA PHE A 317 -5.12 11.95 16.92
C PHE A 317 -5.67 11.86 15.50
N PHE A 318 -6.20 10.72 15.16
CA PHE A 318 -6.69 10.46 13.83
C PHE A 318 -7.93 9.55 13.91
N GLY A 319 -8.89 9.80 13.03
CA GLY A 319 -10.04 8.95 12.84
C GLY A 319 -10.42 8.87 11.37
N PHE A 320 -10.95 7.72 10.96
CA PHE A 320 -11.42 7.46 9.62
C PHE A 320 -12.66 6.56 9.69
N LEU A 321 -13.68 6.89 8.90
CA LEU A 321 -14.93 6.19 8.80
C LEU A 321 -15.27 5.98 7.33
N SER A 322 -15.72 4.79 6.95
CA SER A 322 -16.31 4.55 5.63
C SER A 322 -17.53 3.66 5.73
N ASN A 323 -18.48 3.86 4.84
CA ASN A 323 -19.69 3.05 4.73
C ASN A 323 -20.05 2.85 3.26
N ASP A 324 -20.50 1.64 2.94
CA ASP A 324 -21.02 1.24 1.64
C ASP A 324 -22.35 0.52 1.82
N ASP A 325 -23.33 0.92 1.05
CA ASP A 325 -24.63 0.25 0.94
C ASP A 325 -24.89 -0.08 -0.54
N VAL A 326 -25.09 -1.35 -0.84
CA VAL A 326 -25.48 -1.84 -2.17
C VAL A 326 -26.89 -2.41 -2.06
N ASN A 327 -27.88 -1.60 -2.48
CA ASN A 327 -29.29 -1.91 -2.39
C ASN A 327 -29.91 -1.93 -3.80
N TYR A 328 -30.30 -3.11 -4.27
CA TYR A 328 -31.02 -3.24 -5.52
C TYR A 328 -32.51 -2.93 -5.32
N GLU A 329 -33.15 -2.28 -6.29
CA GLU A 329 -34.60 -2.08 -6.29
C GLU A 329 -35.35 -3.40 -6.45
N ASP A 330 -34.74 -4.42 -7.04
CA ASP A 330 -35.30 -5.74 -7.22
C ASP A 330 -35.12 -6.59 -5.95
N PRO A 331 -36.21 -6.97 -5.26
CA PRO A 331 -36.13 -7.81 -4.06
C PRO A 331 -35.65 -9.24 -4.33
N LEU A 332 -35.51 -9.65 -5.60
CA LEU A 332 -34.89 -10.90 -5.98
C LEU A 332 -33.37 -10.84 -6.03
N ARG A 333 -32.78 -9.72 -5.60
CA ARG A 333 -31.34 -9.53 -5.50
C ARG A 333 -30.93 -9.32 -4.05
N GLU A 334 -29.70 -9.68 -3.76
CA GLU A 334 -29.07 -9.53 -2.45
C GLU A 334 -28.61 -8.10 -2.19
N GLU A 335 -28.55 -7.71 -0.93
CA GLU A 335 -27.95 -6.46 -0.48
C GLU A 335 -26.60 -6.74 0.19
N PHE A 336 -25.68 -5.76 0.03
CA PHE A 336 -24.34 -5.81 0.64
C PHE A 336 -24.10 -4.53 1.43
N LYS A 337 -23.50 -4.68 2.62
CA LYS A 337 -23.12 -3.54 3.47
C LYS A 337 -21.71 -3.72 4.00
N TRP A 338 -20.93 -2.64 3.98
CA TRP A 338 -19.59 -2.63 4.57
C TRP A 338 -19.35 -1.36 5.36
N LYS A 339 -18.59 -1.49 6.45
CA LYS A 339 -18.18 -0.37 7.27
C LYS A 339 -16.73 -0.55 7.71
N ASN A 340 -15.98 0.56 7.71
CA ASN A 340 -14.70 0.64 8.39
C ASN A 340 -14.72 1.80 9.38
N ASN A 341 -14.17 1.56 10.59
CA ASN A 341 -13.91 2.62 11.55
C ASN A 341 -12.48 2.43 12.07
N LEU A 342 -11.66 3.46 11.92
CA LEU A 342 -10.28 3.49 12.37
C LEU A 342 -10.09 4.66 13.33
N TYR A 343 -9.40 4.41 14.43
CA TYR A 343 -8.99 5.45 15.38
C TYR A 343 -7.54 5.22 15.75
N GLY A 344 -6.75 6.27 15.78
CA GLY A 344 -5.35 6.22 16.12
C GLY A 344 -4.92 7.38 17.00
N PHE A 345 -3.98 7.07 17.89
CA PHE A 345 -3.22 8.03 18.66
C PHE A 345 -1.74 7.73 18.50
N GLU A 346 -0.93 8.74 18.24
CA GLU A 346 0.53 8.63 18.17
C GLU A 346 1.17 9.69 19.06
N TRP A 347 2.14 9.29 19.85
CA TRP A 347 3.06 10.16 20.59
C TRP A 347 4.46 9.97 20.01
N LEU A 348 4.97 10.99 19.32
CA LEU A 348 6.34 11.08 18.86
C LEU A 348 7.15 11.89 19.87
N GLN A 349 8.22 11.31 20.44
CA GLN A 349 9.15 11.97 21.33
C GLN A 349 10.55 12.01 20.71
N ILE A 350 11.15 13.19 20.63
CA ILE A 350 12.51 13.39 20.12
C ILE A 350 13.38 13.76 21.30
N TYR A 351 14.50 13.06 21.45
CA TYR A 351 15.43 13.27 22.56
C TYR A 351 16.62 14.12 22.15
N ASP A 352 17.36 14.71 23.11
CA ASP A 352 18.61 15.45 22.86
C ASP A 352 19.81 14.56 22.51
N VAL A 353 19.55 13.31 22.24
CA VAL A 353 20.43 12.33 21.60
C VAL A 353 19.83 11.94 20.24
N PRO A 354 20.61 11.36 19.32
CA PRO A 354 20.12 11.03 17.98
C PRO A 354 19.15 9.84 17.99
N ILE A 355 18.13 9.89 18.85
CA ILE A 355 17.09 8.89 19.05
C ILE A 355 15.73 9.59 19.06
N TYR A 356 14.72 8.93 18.53
CA TYR A 356 13.32 9.27 18.74
C TYR A 356 12.50 8.02 19.01
N THR A 357 11.39 8.17 19.73
CA THR A 357 10.46 7.09 20.02
C THR A 357 9.06 7.44 19.54
N ARG A 358 8.31 6.42 19.15
CA ARG A 358 6.89 6.53 18.80
C ARG A 358 6.10 5.54 19.66
N LEU A 359 5.08 6.02 20.33
CA LEU A 359 4.06 5.21 20.97
C LEU A 359 2.77 5.36 20.17
N GLY A 360 2.25 4.27 19.68
CA GLY A 360 1.01 4.22 18.91
C GLY A 360 -0.07 3.40 19.60
N LEU A 361 -1.30 3.91 19.61
CA LEU A 361 -2.50 3.18 20.00
C LEU A 361 -3.46 3.22 18.83
N SER A 362 -4.01 2.09 18.45
CA SER A 362 -4.96 2.03 17.34
C SER A 362 -6.08 1.04 17.58
N LEU A 363 -7.25 1.40 17.06
CA LEU A 363 -8.44 0.56 16.98
C LEU A 363 -8.91 0.56 15.52
N SER A 364 -8.98 -0.61 14.91
CA SER A 364 -9.52 -0.82 13.59
C SER A 364 -10.71 -1.78 13.68
N THR A 365 -11.85 -1.39 13.10
CA THR A 365 -13.01 -2.26 12.96
C THR A 365 -13.45 -2.32 11.51
N ALA A 366 -13.76 -3.51 11.02
CA ALA A 366 -14.36 -3.74 9.73
C ALA A 366 -15.57 -4.65 9.90
N GLU A 367 -16.69 -4.29 9.29
CA GLU A 367 -17.91 -5.07 9.29
C GLU A 367 -18.41 -5.26 7.87
N GLY A 368 -18.91 -6.46 7.57
CA GLY A 368 -19.51 -6.77 6.28
C GLY A 368 -20.72 -7.67 6.45
N GLU A 369 -21.76 -7.43 5.67
CA GLU A 369 -23.00 -8.18 5.72
C GLU A 369 -23.54 -8.43 4.32
N VAL A 370 -24.02 -9.64 4.08
CA VAL A 370 -24.77 -10.02 2.88
C VAL A 370 -26.19 -10.38 3.32
N ILE A 371 -27.16 -9.63 2.84
CA ILE A 371 -28.60 -9.83 3.10
C ILE A 371 -29.22 -10.50 1.88
N PRO A 372 -29.69 -11.75 1.97
CA PRO A 372 -30.10 -12.53 0.79
C PRO A 372 -31.43 -12.11 0.19
N ASN A 373 -32.28 -11.34 0.88
CA ASN A 373 -33.64 -11.01 0.47
C ASN A 373 -34.43 -12.26 0.04
N TYR A 374 -35.02 -12.26 -1.17
CA TYR A 374 -35.71 -13.42 -1.74
C TYR A 374 -34.83 -14.29 -2.64
N THR A 375 -33.52 -14.08 -2.62
CA THR A 375 -32.58 -14.93 -3.38
C THR A 375 -32.32 -16.28 -2.68
N ASN A 376 -31.68 -17.20 -3.38
CA ASN A 376 -31.21 -18.46 -2.80
C ASN A 376 -29.87 -18.32 -2.07
N LEU A 377 -29.26 -17.13 -2.10
CA LEU A 377 -28.06 -16.84 -1.32
C LEU A 377 -28.31 -17.02 0.18
N LYS A 378 -27.26 -17.33 0.89
CA LYS A 378 -27.32 -17.47 2.34
C LYS A 378 -26.77 -16.23 3.00
N PRO A 379 -27.34 -15.80 4.14
CA PRO A 379 -26.81 -14.66 4.87
C PRO A 379 -25.37 -14.92 5.27
N ARG A 380 -24.56 -13.88 5.19
CA ARG A 380 -23.17 -13.90 5.64
C ARG A 380 -22.93 -12.65 6.49
N TYR A 381 -22.21 -12.81 7.56
CA TYR A 381 -21.79 -11.70 8.43
C TYR A 381 -20.33 -11.86 8.79
N ASN A 382 -19.58 -10.77 8.70
CA ASN A 382 -18.18 -10.71 9.12
C ASN A 382 -17.91 -9.46 9.94
N GLN A 383 -17.20 -9.62 11.04
CA GLN A 383 -16.70 -8.51 11.84
C GLN A 383 -15.27 -8.78 12.25
N VAL A 384 -14.42 -7.76 12.12
CA VAL A 384 -13.06 -7.72 12.67
C VAL A 384 -12.98 -6.56 13.65
N ARG A 385 -12.39 -6.80 14.82
CA ARG A 385 -11.99 -5.77 15.79
C ARG A 385 -10.54 -5.99 16.16
N ASP A 386 -9.70 -5.03 15.85
CA ASP A 386 -8.25 -5.06 16.04
C ASP A 386 -7.85 -3.90 16.93
N PHE A 387 -7.32 -4.21 18.10
CA PHE A 387 -6.68 -3.23 18.98
C PHE A 387 -5.18 -3.47 19.00
N THR A 388 -4.40 -2.45 18.68
CA THR A 388 -2.94 -2.54 18.60
C THR A 388 -2.27 -1.41 19.39
N LEU A 389 -1.27 -1.79 20.20
CA LEU A 389 -0.31 -0.90 20.84
C LEU A 389 1.06 -1.13 20.22
N THR A 390 1.71 -0.07 19.77
CA THR A 390 3.07 -0.11 19.23
C THR A 390 4.00 0.80 20.01
N PHE A 391 5.23 0.37 20.16
CA PHE A 391 6.33 1.20 20.66
C PHE A 391 7.54 0.98 19.78
N ASP A 392 7.99 2.04 19.12
CA ASP A 392 9.15 2.03 18.23
C ASP A 392 10.20 2.99 18.73
N MET A 393 11.44 2.55 18.77
CA MET A 393 12.62 3.37 19.04
C MET A 393 13.55 3.31 17.84
N ASN A 394 13.86 4.47 17.27
CA ASN A 394 14.74 4.60 16.14
C ASN A 394 15.88 5.58 16.47
N GLY A 395 17.06 5.27 16.00
CA GLY A 395 18.22 6.12 16.24
C GLY A 395 19.32 5.93 15.21
N LEU A 396 20.21 6.91 15.15
CA LEU A 396 21.45 6.82 14.37
C LEU A 396 22.59 6.36 15.25
N TYR A 397 23.29 5.34 14.78
CA TYR A 397 24.56 4.89 15.34
C TYR A 397 25.68 5.26 14.38
N GLU A 398 26.81 5.79 14.90
CA GLU A 398 27.88 6.36 14.08
C GLU A 398 27.36 7.47 13.12
N THR A 399 27.90 7.54 11.89
CA THR A 399 27.58 8.61 10.93
C THR A 399 26.24 8.42 10.21
N HIS A 400 25.95 7.17 9.77
CA HIS A 400 24.82 6.88 8.87
C HIS A 400 24.06 5.62 9.25
N ASP A 401 24.58 4.81 10.16
CA ASP A 401 23.96 3.56 10.53
C ASP A 401 22.67 3.81 11.31
N GLU A 402 21.63 3.07 10.99
CA GLU A 402 20.33 3.20 11.65
C GLU A 402 20.08 1.97 12.51
N ILE A 403 19.60 2.20 13.73
CA ILE A 403 19.11 1.15 14.65
C ILE A 403 17.64 1.38 14.86
N GLY A 404 16.85 0.32 14.70
CA GLY A 404 15.43 0.31 15.02
C GLY A 404 15.11 -0.84 15.96
N LEU A 405 14.35 -0.57 17.00
CA LEU A 405 13.79 -1.55 17.91
C LEU A 405 12.31 -1.27 18.08
N GLY A 406 11.49 -2.30 18.17
CA GLY A 406 10.07 -2.10 18.38
C GLY A 406 9.40 -3.25 19.09
N LEU A 407 8.27 -2.92 19.69
CA LEU A 407 7.38 -3.83 20.39
C LEU A 407 5.96 -3.56 19.91
N LYS A 408 5.20 -4.63 19.61
CA LYS A 408 3.81 -4.54 19.21
C LYS A 408 2.98 -5.53 20.02
N LEU A 409 1.96 -5.03 20.68
CA LEU A 409 0.91 -5.81 21.32
C LEU A 409 -0.35 -5.68 20.49
N LYS A 410 -0.96 -6.79 20.13
CA LYS A 410 -2.16 -6.82 19.31
C LYS A 410 -3.17 -7.78 19.88
N THR A 411 -4.45 -7.39 19.87
CA THR A 411 -5.59 -8.28 20.09
C THR A 411 -6.57 -8.17 18.96
N VAL A 412 -7.04 -9.31 18.47
CA VAL A 412 -8.00 -9.38 17.37
C VAL A 412 -9.16 -10.25 17.76
N ASN A 413 -10.36 -9.78 17.45
CA ASN A 413 -11.60 -10.57 17.52
C ASN A 413 -12.20 -10.62 16.12
N THR A 414 -12.41 -11.81 15.59
CA THR A 414 -13.12 -12.05 14.33
C THR A 414 -14.40 -12.81 14.59
N LYS A 415 -15.46 -12.43 13.88
CA LYS A 415 -16.70 -13.17 13.77
C LYS A 415 -17.00 -13.44 12.32
N PHE A 416 -17.32 -14.65 11.97
CA PHE A 416 -17.73 -14.99 10.63
C PHE A 416 -18.78 -16.10 10.64
N ASP A 417 -19.98 -15.76 10.21
CA ASP A 417 -21.12 -16.63 10.05
C ASP A 417 -21.44 -16.80 8.57
N GLN A 418 -21.50 -18.03 8.09
CA GLN A 418 -21.94 -18.35 6.75
C GLN A 418 -22.71 -19.66 6.70
N VAL A 419 -23.53 -19.81 5.66
CA VAL A 419 -24.14 -21.06 5.27
C VAL A 419 -23.66 -21.41 3.86
N ASN A 420 -23.05 -22.58 3.68
CA ASN A 420 -22.57 -23.00 2.37
C ASN A 420 -23.71 -23.47 1.44
N TYR A 421 -23.37 -23.80 0.18
CA TYR A 421 -24.33 -24.21 -0.85
C TYR A 421 -25.13 -25.47 -0.52
N VAL A 422 -24.60 -26.39 0.34
CA VAL A 422 -25.35 -27.58 0.85
C VAL A 422 -26.17 -27.27 2.10
N GLY A 423 -26.18 -26.04 2.60
CA GLY A 423 -26.93 -25.64 3.79
C GLY A 423 -26.19 -25.87 5.11
N LEU A 424 -24.91 -26.21 5.09
CA LEU A 424 -24.11 -26.36 6.29
C LEU A 424 -23.71 -24.99 6.82
N GLN A 425 -23.98 -24.76 8.11
CA GLN A 425 -23.57 -23.56 8.81
C GLN A 425 -22.11 -23.69 9.28
N SER A 426 -21.29 -22.70 8.97
CA SER A 426 -19.95 -22.50 9.52
C SER A 426 -19.94 -21.23 10.37
N ASN A 427 -19.42 -21.35 11.58
CA ASN A 427 -19.20 -20.25 12.50
C ASN A 427 -17.71 -20.27 12.88
N LEU A 428 -16.98 -19.24 12.45
CA LEU A 428 -15.53 -19.12 12.65
C LEU A 428 -15.22 -17.91 13.55
N ASP A 429 -15.88 -17.88 14.71
CA ASP A 429 -15.62 -16.87 15.72
C ASP A 429 -14.33 -17.17 16.44
N LYS A 430 -13.42 -16.20 16.51
CA LYS A 430 -12.16 -16.36 17.19
C LYS A 430 -11.65 -15.07 17.79
N PHE A 431 -11.11 -15.18 19.01
CA PHE A 431 -10.36 -14.12 19.70
C PHE A 431 -8.94 -14.59 19.96
N GLY A 432 -7.97 -13.71 19.74
CA GLY A 432 -6.57 -14.00 20.03
C GLY A 432 -5.74 -12.74 20.22
N GLY A 433 -4.52 -12.93 20.69
CA GLY A 433 -3.57 -11.85 20.87
C GLY A 433 -2.16 -12.26 20.46
N SER A 434 -1.33 -11.29 20.11
CA SER A 434 0.09 -11.49 19.80
C SER A 434 0.96 -10.42 20.44
N LEU A 435 2.16 -10.84 20.81
CA LEU A 435 3.27 -9.97 21.23
C LEU A 435 4.37 -10.14 20.20
N SER A 436 4.78 -9.04 19.60
CA SER A 436 5.84 -9.01 18.61
C SER A 436 6.98 -8.12 19.07
N ILE A 437 8.22 -8.58 18.89
CA ILE A 437 9.42 -7.80 19.15
C ILE A 437 10.26 -7.83 17.87
N TYR A 438 10.71 -6.67 17.40
CA TYR A 438 11.63 -6.60 16.26
C TYR A 438 12.86 -5.77 16.57
N GLY A 439 13.95 -6.10 15.87
CA GLY A 439 15.17 -5.31 15.85
C GLY A 439 15.73 -5.25 14.45
N LYS A 440 16.25 -4.09 14.05
CA LYS A 440 16.93 -3.90 12.77
C LYS A 440 18.18 -3.06 12.95
N TYR A 441 19.17 -3.35 12.12
CA TYR A 441 20.40 -2.57 12.01
C TYR A 441 20.74 -2.37 10.54
N LYS A 442 20.75 -1.11 10.09
CA LYS A 442 21.19 -0.71 8.75
C LYS A 442 22.62 -0.19 8.84
N PHE A 443 23.54 -0.93 8.26
CA PHE A 443 24.92 -0.50 8.10
C PHE A 443 25.07 0.27 6.79
N LEU A 444 25.31 1.57 6.86
CA LEU A 444 25.36 2.50 5.73
C LEU A 444 26.66 3.34 5.68
N ARG A 445 27.66 3.00 6.50
CA ARG A 445 28.92 3.76 6.59
C ARG A 445 29.77 3.69 5.35
N TRP A 446 29.72 2.59 4.63
CA TRP A 446 30.54 2.43 3.44
C TRP A 446 29.86 3.06 2.23
N LYS A 447 30.62 3.85 1.49
CA LYS A 447 30.11 4.64 0.36
C LYS A 447 29.42 3.79 -0.72
N ASN A 448 29.93 2.57 -0.96
CA ASN A 448 29.47 1.71 -2.05
C ASN A 448 28.67 0.49 -1.58
N PHE A 449 28.55 0.29 -0.26
CA PHE A 449 27.89 -0.90 0.29
C PHE A 449 26.99 -0.50 1.46
N GLY A 450 25.78 -1.01 1.45
CA GLY A 450 24.85 -0.94 2.55
C GLY A 450 24.22 -2.30 2.79
N ILE A 451 23.91 -2.62 4.05
CA ILE A 451 23.18 -3.82 4.42
C ILE A 451 22.20 -3.49 5.55
N ASP A 452 20.98 -3.99 5.44
CA ASP A 452 19.95 -3.96 6.48
C ASP A 452 19.73 -5.40 6.94
N ILE A 453 19.97 -5.63 8.22
CA ILE A 453 19.72 -6.91 8.88
C ILE A 453 18.66 -6.68 9.93
N GLY A 454 17.54 -7.36 9.82
CA GLY A 454 16.45 -7.28 10.76
C GLY A 454 15.92 -8.63 11.12
N THR A 455 15.33 -8.71 12.28
CA THR A 455 14.61 -9.90 12.72
C THR A 455 13.41 -9.50 13.54
N ARG A 456 12.40 -10.35 13.47
CA ARG A 456 11.20 -10.25 14.27
C ARG A 456 10.93 -11.58 14.95
N TYR A 457 10.41 -11.50 16.16
CA TYR A 457 9.96 -12.66 16.92
C TYR A 457 8.54 -12.40 17.41
N ASP A 458 7.61 -13.20 16.95
CA ASP A 458 6.19 -13.09 17.27
C ASP A 458 5.79 -14.24 18.19
N ILE A 459 5.31 -13.91 19.40
CA ILE A 459 4.65 -14.85 20.30
C ILE A 459 3.16 -14.70 20.05
N THR A 460 2.58 -15.70 19.42
CA THR A 460 1.20 -15.59 18.95
C THR A 460 0.27 -16.57 19.66
N GLY A 461 -0.92 -16.09 19.99
CA GLY A 461 -2.09 -16.84 20.38
C GLY A 461 -3.22 -16.70 19.36
N LEU A 462 -2.93 -16.15 18.18
CA LEU A 462 -3.92 -15.99 17.10
C LEU A 462 -4.13 -17.32 16.35
N SER A 463 -3.07 -18.03 15.98
CA SER A 463 -3.17 -19.34 15.31
C SER A 463 -2.69 -20.47 16.21
N SER A 464 -3.10 -21.71 15.88
CA SER A 464 -2.65 -22.88 16.63
C SER A 464 -1.16 -23.12 16.40
N GLY A 465 -0.52 -23.44 17.44
CA GLY A 465 0.91 -23.64 17.47
C GLY A 465 1.60 -22.70 18.41
N GLY A 466 0.86 -21.91 19.21
CA GLY A 466 1.24 -21.13 20.43
C GLY A 466 2.74 -20.97 20.71
N GLY A 467 3.55 -20.90 19.68
CA GLY A 467 5.00 -20.87 19.73
C GLY A 467 5.53 -19.59 19.13
N GLY A 468 6.77 -19.27 19.45
CA GLY A 468 7.45 -18.13 18.86
C GLY A 468 7.71 -18.36 17.38
N GLN A 469 7.36 -17.37 16.55
CA GLN A 469 7.65 -17.35 15.12
C GLN A 469 8.84 -16.42 14.86
N PHE A 470 9.84 -16.91 14.16
CA PHE A 470 11.05 -16.15 13.87
C PHE A 470 11.10 -15.75 12.40
N GLU A 471 11.20 -14.45 12.15
CA GLU A 471 11.17 -13.84 10.82
C GLU A 471 12.46 -13.06 10.54
N PRO A 472 13.54 -13.70 10.12
CA PRO A 472 14.79 -13.04 9.71
C PRO A 472 14.62 -12.37 8.34
N ARG A 473 15.26 -11.21 8.16
CA ARG A 473 15.23 -10.42 6.92
C ARG A 473 16.57 -9.77 6.70
N VAL A 474 17.02 -9.77 5.46
CA VAL A 474 18.27 -9.14 5.05
C VAL A 474 18.04 -8.46 3.71
N SER A 475 18.50 -7.23 3.59
CA SER A 475 18.61 -6.56 2.29
C SER A 475 19.97 -5.90 2.16
N LEU A 476 20.48 -5.82 0.95
CA LEU A 476 21.79 -5.24 0.66
C LEU A 476 21.75 -4.39 -0.61
N THR A 477 22.65 -3.43 -0.65
CA THR A 477 22.96 -2.64 -1.84
C THR A 477 24.45 -2.60 -2.05
N TYR A 478 24.87 -2.86 -3.27
CA TYR A 478 26.26 -2.68 -3.68
C TYR A 478 26.32 -1.81 -4.94
N ARG A 479 27.05 -0.70 -4.85
CA ARG A 479 27.19 0.26 -5.93
C ARG A 479 28.53 0.04 -6.63
N PHE A 480 28.47 -0.50 -7.85
CA PHE A 480 29.67 -0.70 -8.68
C PHE A 480 30.31 0.61 -9.09
N ILE A 481 29.48 1.52 -9.60
CA ILE A 481 29.80 2.88 -10.00
C ILE A 481 28.64 3.79 -9.56
N PRO A 482 28.78 5.11 -9.52
CA PRO A 482 27.69 6.02 -9.09
C PRO A 482 26.37 5.80 -9.82
N GLU A 483 26.41 5.36 -11.06
CA GLU A 483 25.26 5.17 -11.94
C GLU A 483 24.59 3.78 -11.81
N ILE A 484 25.30 2.77 -11.30
CA ILE A 484 24.83 1.36 -11.28
C ILE A 484 24.91 0.79 -9.88
N ALA A 485 23.76 0.36 -9.37
CA ALA A 485 23.63 -0.32 -8.09
C ALA A 485 23.00 -1.70 -8.25
N PHE A 486 23.57 -2.69 -7.60
CA PHE A 486 22.96 -3.98 -7.36
C PHE A 486 22.25 -3.95 -6.02
N LYS A 487 21.05 -4.49 -5.96
CA LYS A 487 20.27 -4.65 -4.72
C LYS A 487 19.79 -6.08 -4.61
N ALA A 488 19.70 -6.59 -3.39
CA ALA A 488 19.08 -7.89 -3.13
C ALA A 488 18.39 -7.89 -1.77
N ALA A 489 17.35 -8.71 -1.63
CA ALA A 489 16.68 -8.96 -0.37
C ALA A 489 16.27 -10.41 -0.24
N TRP A 490 16.31 -10.89 1.00
CA TRP A 490 15.80 -12.18 1.42
C TRP A 490 15.09 -12.03 2.75
N GLY A 491 13.99 -12.77 2.93
CA GLY A 491 13.28 -12.74 4.21
C GLY A 491 12.16 -13.76 4.31
N ILE A 492 11.76 -14.04 5.55
CA ILE A 492 10.63 -14.89 5.92
C ILE A 492 9.52 -14.00 6.44
N TYR A 493 8.29 -14.26 6.01
CA TYR A 493 7.10 -13.47 6.29
C TYR A 493 5.95 -14.38 6.70
N LEU A 494 5.17 -13.94 7.68
CA LEU A 494 4.05 -14.66 8.26
C LEU A 494 2.77 -13.83 8.23
N GLN A 495 1.63 -14.52 8.11
CA GLN A 495 0.30 -13.92 8.14
C GLN A 495 -0.68 -14.84 8.85
N GLU A 496 -1.37 -14.32 9.86
CA GLU A 496 -2.32 -15.07 10.67
C GLU A 496 -3.78 -14.70 10.39
N MET A 497 -4.01 -13.53 9.78
CA MET A 497 -5.30 -13.04 9.34
C MET A 497 -5.43 -13.25 7.83
N ILE A 498 -6.44 -13.96 7.41
CA ILE A 498 -6.70 -14.32 6.01
C ILE A 498 -8.14 -13.99 5.62
N THR A 499 -8.43 -13.93 4.32
CA THR A 499 -9.81 -13.82 3.84
C THR A 499 -10.35 -15.16 3.36
N VAL A 500 -11.63 -15.38 3.61
CA VAL A 500 -12.42 -16.50 3.06
C VAL A 500 -12.99 -16.03 1.73
N SER A 501 -12.16 -16.00 0.68
CA SER A 501 -12.58 -15.55 -0.66
C SER A 501 -12.79 -16.75 -1.58
N ASP A 502 -13.84 -16.70 -2.40
CA ASP A 502 -14.03 -17.65 -3.48
C ASP A 502 -13.12 -17.26 -4.67
N GLU A 503 -12.08 -18.07 -4.89
CA GLU A 503 -11.15 -17.85 -5.99
C GLU A 503 -11.77 -18.15 -7.36
N SER A 504 -12.92 -18.82 -7.40
CA SER A 504 -13.63 -19.13 -8.64
C SER A 504 -14.42 -17.92 -9.18
N GLU A 505 -14.73 -16.95 -8.35
CA GLU A 505 -15.39 -15.70 -8.75
C GLU A 505 -14.37 -14.69 -9.30
N VAL A 506 -14.65 -14.08 -10.44
CA VAL A 506 -13.79 -13.05 -11.05
C VAL A 506 -13.71 -11.81 -10.14
N ILE A 507 -14.86 -11.38 -9.61
CA ILE A 507 -14.95 -10.35 -8.58
C ILE A 507 -15.46 -11.04 -7.31
N SER A 508 -14.64 -11.09 -6.27
CA SER A 508 -15.15 -11.42 -4.96
C SER A 508 -15.82 -10.19 -4.37
N ILE A 509 -17.13 -10.26 -4.25
CA ILE A 509 -17.97 -9.17 -3.71
C ILE A 509 -17.79 -9.04 -2.20
N PHE A 510 -17.51 -10.16 -1.53
CA PHE A 510 -17.42 -10.23 -0.09
C PHE A 510 -16.23 -11.11 0.33
N ASP A 511 -15.17 -10.50 0.85
CA ASP A 511 -13.97 -11.17 1.36
C ASP A 511 -13.91 -11.07 2.89
N PRO A 512 -14.59 -11.95 3.63
CA PRO A 512 -14.59 -11.90 5.09
C PRO A 512 -13.22 -12.24 5.66
N TRP A 513 -12.79 -11.46 6.63
CA TRP A 513 -11.54 -11.67 7.35
C TRP A 513 -11.73 -12.57 8.55
N ILE A 514 -10.87 -13.57 8.68
CA ILE A 514 -10.83 -14.48 9.82
C ILE A 514 -9.40 -14.63 10.36
N ILE A 515 -9.28 -14.99 11.61
CA ILE A 515 -8.05 -15.56 12.16
C ILE A 515 -7.93 -17.00 11.64
N THR A 516 -6.76 -17.40 11.17
CA THR A 516 -6.50 -18.76 10.69
C THR A 516 -6.99 -19.80 11.71
N PRO A 517 -7.79 -20.80 11.29
CA PRO A 517 -8.28 -21.85 12.19
C PRO A 517 -7.16 -22.61 12.91
N ASP A 518 -7.46 -23.14 14.10
CA ASP A 518 -6.46 -23.80 14.96
C ASP A 518 -5.82 -25.06 14.36
N TYR A 519 -6.46 -25.71 13.44
CA TYR A 519 -5.94 -26.90 12.75
C TYR A 519 -4.96 -26.54 11.59
N LEU A 520 -4.78 -25.24 11.28
CA LEU A 520 -3.84 -24.73 10.30
C LEU A 520 -2.78 -23.83 10.99
N GLY A 521 -1.58 -23.84 10.45
CA GLY A 521 -0.56 -22.85 10.82
C GLY A 521 -0.80 -21.50 10.10
N PRO A 522 -0.06 -20.45 10.47
CA PRO A 522 -0.09 -19.17 9.76
C PRO A 522 0.35 -19.36 8.30
N ALA A 523 -0.17 -18.51 7.41
CA ALA A 523 0.38 -18.42 6.07
C ALA A 523 1.85 -17.98 6.14
N ARG A 524 2.71 -18.60 5.33
CA ARG A 524 4.16 -18.37 5.36
C ARG A 524 4.74 -18.26 3.97
N ALA A 525 5.53 -17.21 3.75
CA ALA A 525 6.25 -17.01 2.50
C ALA A 525 7.73 -16.71 2.74
N ILE A 526 8.57 -17.12 1.77
CA ILE A 526 9.99 -16.77 1.69
C ILE A 526 10.18 -15.96 0.42
N HIS A 527 10.77 -14.77 0.54
CA HIS A 527 11.08 -13.92 -0.60
C HIS A 527 12.57 -13.96 -0.94
N TYR A 528 12.87 -14.05 -2.23
CA TYR A 528 14.17 -13.83 -2.85
C TYR A 528 14.00 -12.77 -3.92
N ILE A 529 14.68 -11.64 -3.79
CA ILE A 529 14.56 -10.50 -4.71
C ILE A 529 15.96 -10.03 -5.03
N ALA A 530 16.25 -9.78 -6.31
CA ALA A 530 17.50 -9.17 -6.73
C ALA A 530 17.26 -8.27 -7.95
N GLY A 531 18.02 -7.18 -8.04
CA GLY A 531 17.84 -6.22 -9.13
C GLY A 531 19.03 -5.32 -9.36
N LEU A 532 18.99 -4.66 -10.49
CA LEU A 532 19.94 -3.64 -10.90
C LEU A 532 19.21 -2.32 -11.12
N GLU A 533 19.74 -1.26 -10.55
CA GLU A 533 19.29 0.11 -10.79
C GLU A 533 20.35 0.85 -11.63
N PHE A 534 19.88 1.52 -12.68
CA PHE A 534 20.69 2.33 -13.59
C PHE A 534 20.23 3.78 -13.53
N ASN A 535 21.05 4.69 -13.02
CA ASN A 535 20.84 6.13 -13.04
C ASN A 535 21.72 6.72 -14.13
N LEU A 536 21.34 6.50 -15.41
CA LEU A 536 22.16 6.82 -16.59
C LEU A 536 22.42 8.32 -16.74
N SER A 537 21.45 9.14 -16.34
CA SER A 537 21.59 10.60 -16.28
C SER A 537 20.68 11.16 -15.19
N ARG A 538 20.66 12.49 -15.03
CA ARG A 538 19.70 13.16 -14.13
C ARG A 538 18.25 12.95 -14.55
N SER A 539 18.01 12.71 -15.83
CA SER A 539 16.68 12.58 -16.43
C SER A 539 16.29 11.14 -16.74
N VAL A 540 17.22 10.17 -16.73
CA VAL A 540 16.97 8.79 -17.16
C VAL A 540 17.29 7.82 -16.06
N ARG A 541 16.30 7.04 -15.68
CA ARG A 541 16.43 5.92 -14.71
C ARG A 541 15.82 4.66 -15.30
N CYS A 542 16.49 3.55 -15.07
CA CYS A 542 15.99 2.23 -15.41
C CYS A 542 16.19 1.30 -14.22
N SER A 543 15.35 0.30 -14.08
CA SER A 543 15.59 -0.81 -13.16
C SER A 543 15.17 -2.13 -13.79
N VAL A 544 15.85 -3.18 -13.39
CA VAL A 544 15.48 -4.57 -13.68
C VAL A 544 15.49 -5.31 -12.37
N GLU A 545 14.36 -5.90 -11.99
CA GLU A 545 14.25 -6.72 -10.78
C GLU A 545 13.76 -8.12 -11.14
N GLY A 546 14.34 -9.13 -10.50
CA GLY A 546 13.86 -10.50 -10.50
C GLY A 546 13.38 -10.88 -9.10
N TYR A 547 12.31 -11.64 -9.02
CA TYR A 547 11.80 -12.13 -7.74
C TYR A 547 11.42 -13.62 -7.83
N TYR A 548 11.53 -14.30 -6.68
CA TYR A 548 11.04 -15.64 -6.44
C TYR A 548 10.45 -15.69 -5.04
N LYS A 549 9.17 -16.04 -4.93
CA LYS A 549 8.45 -16.19 -3.67
C LYS A 549 7.98 -17.62 -3.53
N ILE A 550 8.28 -18.25 -2.40
CA ILE A 550 7.83 -19.60 -2.04
C ILE A 550 6.78 -19.44 -0.96
N HIS A 551 5.58 -19.87 -1.23
CA HIS A 551 4.49 -19.93 -0.26
C HIS A 551 4.45 -21.33 0.35
N GLN A 552 5.00 -21.48 1.56
CA GLN A 552 5.12 -22.78 2.24
C GLN A 552 3.81 -23.24 2.89
N SER A 553 2.93 -22.29 3.22
CA SER A 553 1.61 -22.53 3.79
C SER A 553 0.69 -21.41 3.31
N ILE A 554 -0.43 -21.79 2.69
CA ILE A 554 -1.49 -20.87 2.29
C ILE A 554 -2.81 -21.53 2.70
N PRO A 555 -3.53 -20.99 3.72
CA PRO A 555 -4.89 -21.43 3.99
C PRO A 555 -5.81 -21.09 2.81
N ILE A 556 -6.56 -22.07 2.31
CA ILE A 556 -7.43 -21.93 1.15
C ILE A 556 -8.80 -22.53 1.52
N VAL A 557 -9.87 -21.91 1.06
CA VAL A 557 -11.25 -22.40 1.28
C VAL A 557 -11.42 -23.80 0.71
N ASN A 558 -12.07 -24.67 1.46
CA ASN A 558 -12.42 -26.02 1.00
C ASN A 558 -13.72 -25.98 0.18
N ASP A 559 -13.59 -25.73 -1.12
CA ASP A 559 -14.72 -25.71 -2.05
C ASP A 559 -15.44 -27.08 -2.16
N LYS A 560 -14.80 -28.15 -1.66
CA LYS A 560 -15.34 -29.53 -1.68
C LYS A 560 -15.91 -29.98 -0.35
N LYS A 561 -16.11 -29.06 0.61
CA LYS A 561 -16.72 -29.39 1.90
C LYS A 561 -18.17 -29.85 1.70
N PHE A 562 -18.44 -31.11 1.98
CA PHE A 562 -19.74 -31.73 1.84
C PHE A 562 -20.34 -32.18 3.18
N ASP A 563 -19.50 -32.52 4.15
CA ASP A 563 -19.90 -32.98 5.49
C ASP A 563 -19.44 -31.98 6.57
N LYS A 564 -20.11 -31.97 7.72
CA LYS A 564 -19.73 -31.13 8.87
C LYS A 564 -18.34 -31.45 9.41
N SER A 565 -17.89 -32.69 9.27
CA SER A 565 -16.57 -33.15 9.69
C SER A 565 -15.45 -32.66 8.76
N ASP A 566 -15.79 -32.28 7.52
CA ASP A 566 -14.81 -31.75 6.59
C ASP A 566 -14.31 -30.38 7.08
N PRO A 567 -12.99 -30.09 6.99
CA PRO A 567 -12.46 -28.80 7.38
C PRO A 567 -12.99 -27.68 6.47
N ASP A 568 -13.23 -26.50 7.03
CA ASP A 568 -13.64 -25.33 6.24
C ASP A 568 -12.51 -24.81 5.32
N MET A 569 -11.27 -25.07 5.71
CA MET A 569 -10.10 -24.63 4.97
C MET A 569 -9.06 -25.76 4.85
N LEU A 570 -8.32 -25.73 3.76
CA LEU A 570 -7.20 -26.63 3.45
C LEU A 570 -5.89 -25.86 3.50
N ASN A 571 -4.80 -26.58 3.77
CA ASN A 571 -3.47 -26.02 3.61
C ASN A 571 -2.96 -26.27 2.19
N GLY A 572 -2.67 -25.20 1.47
CA GLY A 572 -2.01 -25.24 0.17
C GLY A 572 -0.58 -24.72 0.24
N THR A 573 0.15 -24.91 -0.84
CA THR A 573 1.45 -24.30 -1.12
C THR A 573 1.39 -23.53 -2.43
N GLY A 574 2.43 -22.79 -2.77
CA GLY A 574 2.49 -22.11 -4.05
C GLY A 574 3.84 -21.48 -4.32
N GLU A 575 4.00 -21.03 -5.52
CA GLU A 575 5.19 -20.30 -5.95
C GLU A 575 4.79 -19.15 -6.87
N SER A 576 5.53 -18.06 -6.79
CA SER A 576 5.42 -16.98 -7.75
C SER A 576 6.81 -16.43 -8.09
N TYR A 577 7.07 -16.20 -9.37
CA TYR A 577 8.35 -15.68 -9.83
C TYR A 577 8.17 -14.83 -11.08
N GLY A 578 9.13 -13.95 -11.33
CA GLY A 578 9.08 -13.09 -12.48
C GLY A 578 10.23 -12.12 -12.57
N SER A 579 10.21 -11.36 -13.67
CA SER A 579 11.13 -10.27 -13.94
C SER A 579 10.36 -9.00 -14.24
N GLU A 580 10.82 -7.90 -13.68
CA GLU A 580 10.23 -6.57 -13.82
C GLU A 580 11.24 -5.64 -14.46
N PHE A 581 10.79 -4.81 -15.38
CA PHE A 581 11.57 -3.74 -15.99
C PHE A 581 10.83 -2.42 -15.78
N SER A 582 11.56 -1.38 -15.37
CA SER A 582 11.04 -0.01 -15.36
C SER A 582 11.99 0.95 -16.07
N PHE A 583 11.40 1.93 -16.75
CA PHE A 583 12.08 3.02 -17.40
C PHE A 583 11.38 4.33 -17.06
N ASN A 584 12.14 5.33 -16.61
CA ASN A 584 11.62 6.66 -16.31
C ASN A 584 12.53 7.71 -16.95
N TYR A 585 11.93 8.54 -17.79
CA TYR A 585 12.51 9.74 -18.36
C TYR A 585 11.75 10.95 -17.85
N SER A 586 12.45 11.89 -17.21
CA SER A 586 11.84 13.12 -16.68
C SER A 586 12.72 14.32 -17.01
N LEU A 587 12.31 15.08 -17.99
CA LEU A 587 12.92 16.35 -18.39
C LEU A 587 11.81 17.25 -18.93
N ASP A 588 11.55 18.35 -18.22
CA ASP A 588 10.52 19.32 -18.63
C ASP A 588 10.71 19.74 -20.10
N PRO A 589 9.64 19.73 -20.94
CA PRO A 589 8.24 19.55 -20.60
C PRO A 589 7.72 18.08 -20.67
N LEU A 590 8.58 17.10 -20.87
CA LEU A 590 8.19 15.71 -21.15
C LEU A 590 8.58 14.77 -20.02
N ASN A 591 7.60 13.99 -19.51
CA ASN A 591 7.81 12.83 -18.66
C ASN A 591 7.32 11.56 -19.36
N VAL A 592 8.14 10.51 -19.33
CA VAL A 592 7.79 9.20 -19.89
C VAL A 592 8.13 8.14 -18.85
N SER A 593 7.16 7.31 -18.52
CA SER A 593 7.35 6.13 -17.67
C SER A 593 6.88 4.90 -18.43
N ALA A 594 7.68 3.84 -18.39
CA ALA A 594 7.29 2.56 -18.95
C ALA A 594 7.62 1.45 -17.96
N ALA A 595 6.70 0.51 -17.82
CA ALA A 595 6.86 -0.67 -16.98
C ALA A 595 6.50 -1.93 -17.76
N TYR A 596 7.22 -3.02 -17.51
CA TYR A 596 6.92 -4.33 -18.06
C TYR A 596 7.20 -5.40 -17.01
N THR A 597 6.30 -6.38 -16.92
CA THR A 597 6.38 -7.52 -16.01
C THR A 597 6.17 -8.80 -16.79
N LEU A 598 7.04 -9.76 -16.60
CA LEU A 598 6.89 -11.15 -17.00
C LEU A 598 6.81 -11.99 -15.74
N SER A 599 5.68 -12.68 -15.49
CA SER A 599 5.45 -13.35 -14.22
C SER A 599 4.65 -14.64 -14.33
N TRP A 600 4.83 -15.51 -13.34
CA TRP A 600 4.09 -16.76 -13.14
C TRP A 600 3.70 -16.87 -11.67
N ALA A 601 2.49 -17.35 -11.43
CA ALA A 601 2.03 -17.72 -10.10
C ALA A 601 1.20 -19.01 -10.20
N TYR A 602 1.36 -19.92 -9.26
CA TYR A 602 0.54 -21.11 -9.15
C TYR A 602 0.40 -21.54 -7.69
N LYS A 603 -0.66 -22.30 -7.43
CA LYS A 603 -0.96 -22.90 -6.13
C LYS A 603 -1.12 -24.40 -6.30
N ASP A 604 -0.76 -25.14 -5.24
CA ASP A 604 -0.96 -26.58 -5.13
C ASP A 604 -1.77 -26.86 -3.87
N VAL A 605 -2.89 -27.53 -4.04
CA VAL A 605 -3.76 -27.99 -2.96
C VAL A 605 -3.98 -29.49 -3.12
N ASN A 606 -3.40 -30.30 -2.23
CA ASN A 606 -3.50 -31.77 -2.25
C ASN A 606 -3.04 -32.40 -3.59
N GLY A 607 -2.00 -31.84 -4.22
CA GLY A 607 -1.47 -32.30 -5.51
C GLY A 607 -2.22 -31.77 -6.72
N TRP A 608 -3.17 -30.87 -6.51
CA TRP A 608 -3.90 -30.20 -7.60
C TRP A 608 -3.30 -28.80 -7.84
N VAL A 609 -2.58 -28.66 -8.93
CA VAL A 609 -1.91 -27.40 -9.33
C VAL A 609 -2.84 -26.58 -10.23
N TYR A 610 -3.06 -25.30 -9.88
CA TYR A 610 -3.85 -24.36 -10.67
C TYR A 610 -3.23 -22.97 -10.67
N TYR A 611 -3.65 -22.12 -11.62
CA TYR A 611 -3.23 -20.73 -11.75
C TYR A 611 -4.27 -19.82 -11.09
N PRO A 612 -3.90 -19.06 -10.03
CA PRO A 612 -4.85 -18.16 -9.41
C PRO A 612 -5.29 -17.07 -10.39
N LYS A 613 -6.51 -16.54 -10.22
CA LYS A 613 -7.12 -15.51 -11.10
C LYS A 613 -6.27 -14.26 -11.35
N TYR A 614 -5.25 -14.04 -10.56
CA TYR A 614 -4.31 -12.93 -10.69
C TYR A 614 -2.96 -13.35 -11.33
N ASP A 615 -2.85 -14.53 -11.91
CA ASP A 615 -1.68 -14.96 -12.69
C ASP A 615 -1.67 -14.28 -14.07
N VAL A 616 -1.00 -13.16 -14.17
CA VAL A 616 -0.84 -12.39 -15.41
C VAL A 616 0.57 -12.59 -15.94
N ARG A 617 0.69 -13.28 -17.09
CA ARG A 617 2.00 -13.66 -17.66
C ARG A 617 2.80 -12.47 -18.17
N ASN A 618 2.14 -11.57 -18.87
CA ASN A 618 2.73 -10.38 -19.44
C ASN A 618 1.86 -9.19 -19.08
N ALA A 619 2.44 -8.17 -18.48
CA ALA A 619 1.78 -6.90 -18.23
C ALA A 619 2.74 -5.75 -18.55
N GLY A 620 2.26 -4.72 -19.21
CA GLY A 620 3.06 -3.55 -19.51
C GLY A 620 2.20 -2.30 -19.59
N ASN A 621 2.83 -1.16 -19.33
CA ASN A 621 2.21 0.14 -19.51
C ASN A 621 3.25 1.17 -19.97
N ILE A 622 2.75 2.19 -20.67
CA ILE A 622 3.52 3.36 -21.08
C ILE A 622 2.70 4.59 -20.73
N LEU A 623 3.22 5.41 -19.85
CA LEU A 623 2.68 6.71 -19.46
C LEU A 623 3.52 7.80 -20.12
N VAL A 624 2.85 8.73 -20.79
CA VAL A 624 3.47 9.93 -21.36
C VAL A 624 2.72 11.15 -20.84
N GLU A 625 3.46 12.10 -20.31
CA GLU A 625 2.96 13.37 -19.84
C GLU A 625 3.69 14.50 -20.53
N TYR A 626 2.96 15.51 -20.96
CA TYR A 626 3.50 16.70 -21.58
C TYR A 626 2.90 17.97 -20.98
N ASN A 627 3.77 18.83 -20.48
CA ASN A 627 3.42 20.14 -19.94
C ASN A 627 3.54 21.19 -21.05
N PHE A 628 2.41 21.71 -21.54
CA PHE A 628 2.37 22.75 -22.57
C PHE A 628 2.66 24.16 -22.04
N GLY A 629 2.86 24.30 -20.74
CA GLY A 629 2.93 25.60 -20.09
C GLY A 629 1.57 26.25 -19.83
N SER A 630 1.58 27.42 -19.22
CA SER A 630 0.34 28.16 -18.87
C SER A 630 -0.72 27.30 -18.16
N GLY A 631 -0.30 26.29 -17.39
CA GLY A 631 -1.19 25.41 -16.63
C GLY A 631 -1.89 24.32 -17.42
N TRP A 632 -1.50 24.06 -18.70
CA TRP A 632 -2.01 22.94 -19.49
C TRP A 632 -1.09 21.73 -19.37
N ILE A 633 -1.65 20.59 -18.98
CA ILE A 633 -0.95 19.31 -18.89
C ILE A 633 -1.79 18.25 -19.62
N ALA A 634 -1.18 17.56 -20.58
CA ALA A 634 -1.79 16.39 -21.21
C ALA A 634 -1.07 15.13 -20.74
N SER A 635 -1.81 14.07 -20.49
CA SER A 635 -1.27 12.76 -20.19
C SER A 635 -1.97 11.66 -20.99
N SER A 636 -1.22 10.62 -21.31
CA SER A 636 -1.75 9.41 -21.95
C SER A 636 -1.16 8.20 -21.27
N ILE A 637 -1.97 7.15 -21.11
CA ILE A 637 -1.50 5.88 -20.62
C ILE A 637 -2.03 4.75 -21.51
N TRP A 638 -1.12 3.91 -21.95
CA TRP A 638 -1.44 2.69 -22.67
C TRP A 638 -1.09 1.48 -21.82
N ASN A 639 -2.09 0.64 -21.58
CA ASN A 639 -1.95 -0.59 -20.79
C ASN A 639 -2.14 -1.80 -21.70
N ILE A 640 -1.34 -2.84 -21.48
CA ILE A 640 -1.46 -4.14 -22.13
C ILE A 640 -1.20 -5.26 -21.14
N SER A 641 -2.00 -6.32 -21.19
CA SER A 641 -1.72 -7.54 -20.43
C SER A 641 -2.21 -8.80 -21.15
N SER A 642 -1.60 -9.93 -20.81
CA SER A 642 -2.17 -11.24 -21.17
C SER A 642 -3.48 -11.45 -20.41
N GLY A 643 -4.37 -12.28 -20.98
CA GLY A 643 -5.65 -12.59 -20.36
C GLY A 643 -5.50 -13.25 -18.99
N TYR A 644 -6.50 -13.04 -18.13
CA TYR A 644 -6.58 -13.63 -16.79
C TYR A 644 -7.00 -15.09 -16.87
N PRO A 645 -6.54 -15.96 -15.93
CA PRO A 645 -7.07 -17.30 -15.80
C PRO A 645 -8.55 -17.27 -15.40
N PHE A 646 -9.30 -18.23 -15.87
CA PHE A 646 -10.68 -18.47 -15.44
C PHE A 646 -11.04 -19.94 -15.57
N THR A 647 -12.03 -20.38 -14.81
CA THR A 647 -12.59 -21.73 -14.87
C THR A 647 -13.60 -21.79 -16.01
N GLU A 648 -13.33 -22.61 -17.01
CA GLU A 648 -14.19 -22.75 -18.19
C GLU A 648 -15.52 -23.44 -17.86
N LEU A 649 -16.59 -22.99 -18.48
CA LEU A 649 -17.86 -23.67 -18.49
C LEU A 649 -17.85 -24.68 -19.65
N ILE A 650 -17.83 -25.98 -19.33
CA ILE A 650 -17.73 -27.06 -20.34
C ILE A 650 -19.10 -27.46 -20.87
N GLY A 651 -20.15 -27.31 -20.08
CA GLY A 651 -21.50 -27.70 -20.46
C GLY A 651 -22.52 -27.33 -19.40
N TYR A 652 -23.75 -27.70 -19.67
CA TYR A 652 -24.88 -27.52 -18.76
C TYR A 652 -25.58 -28.83 -18.52
N TYR A 653 -26.17 -28.99 -17.31
CA TYR A 653 -27.05 -30.11 -16.97
C TYR A 653 -28.29 -29.64 -16.22
N ASP A 654 -29.38 -30.42 -16.36
CA ASP A 654 -30.66 -30.06 -15.77
C ASP A 654 -30.66 -30.16 -14.25
N LYS A 655 -31.32 -29.20 -13.59
CA LYS A 655 -31.63 -29.26 -12.19
C LYS A 655 -32.79 -30.21 -11.99
N TYR A 656 -32.57 -31.30 -11.25
CA TYR A 656 -33.65 -32.23 -10.84
C TYR A 656 -34.06 -31.95 -9.41
N PHE A 657 -35.34 -31.64 -9.20
CA PHE A 657 -35.88 -31.42 -7.87
C PHE A 657 -36.66 -32.68 -7.44
N PRO A 658 -36.14 -33.49 -6.48
CA PRO A 658 -36.82 -34.68 -6.00
C PRO A 658 -38.22 -34.34 -5.48
N GLY A 659 -39.23 -35.02 -5.97
CA GLY A 659 -40.64 -34.82 -5.57
C GLY A 659 -41.40 -33.73 -6.33
N SER A 660 -40.80 -33.09 -7.31
CA SER A 660 -41.46 -32.18 -8.26
C SER A 660 -41.36 -32.72 -9.69
N ASN A 661 -42.37 -32.44 -10.51
CA ASN A 661 -42.30 -32.69 -11.97
C ASN A 661 -41.58 -31.58 -12.72
N GLN A 662 -40.97 -30.64 -11.99
CA GLN A 662 -40.27 -29.52 -12.57
C GLN A 662 -38.79 -29.87 -12.73
N THR A 663 -38.30 -29.81 -13.94
CA THR A 663 -36.88 -29.86 -14.29
C THR A 663 -36.44 -28.47 -14.72
N SER A 664 -35.28 -28.02 -14.23
CA SER A 664 -34.61 -26.90 -14.87
C SER A 664 -33.93 -27.42 -16.13
N GLY A 665 -34.40 -27.11 -17.24
CA GLY A 665 -33.77 -27.48 -18.50
C GLY A 665 -33.73 -26.35 -19.46
N LEU A 666 -33.18 -26.62 -20.64
CA LEU A 666 -33.20 -25.66 -21.76
C LEU A 666 -34.62 -25.21 -22.13
N ASN A 667 -35.65 -25.87 -21.64
CA ASN A 667 -37.08 -25.59 -21.79
C ASN A 667 -37.83 -25.32 -20.46
N GLY A 668 -37.13 -25.20 -19.33
CA GLY A 668 -37.73 -25.03 -18.00
C GLY A 668 -37.73 -23.60 -17.52
N GLU A 669 -38.50 -23.30 -16.46
CA GLU A 669 -38.56 -22.00 -15.80
C GLU A 669 -37.28 -21.64 -15.02
N TYR A 670 -36.34 -22.59 -14.84
CA TYR A 670 -35.11 -22.41 -14.06
C TYR A 670 -33.87 -22.60 -14.95
N LEU A 671 -32.85 -21.75 -14.72
CA LEU A 671 -31.56 -21.87 -15.39
C LEU A 671 -30.89 -23.22 -15.04
N PRO A 672 -30.24 -23.91 -16.00
CA PRO A 672 -29.53 -25.15 -15.77
C PRO A 672 -28.30 -24.94 -14.88
N TYR A 673 -27.78 -26.04 -14.30
CA TYR A 673 -26.47 -25.99 -13.65
C TYR A 673 -25.34 -25.99 -14.67
N GLY A 674 -24.35 -25.09 -14.49
CA GLY A 674 -23.13 -25.12 -15.27
C GLY A 674 -22.21 -26.26 -14.84
N TYR A 675 -21.71 -27.03 -15.81
CA TYR A 675 -20.65 -28.01 -15.59
C TYR A 675 -19.30 -27.33 -15.87
N LEU A 676 -18.54 -27.13 -14.77
CA LEU A 676 -17.25 -26.41 -14.82
C LEU A 676 -16.11 -27.38 -15.15
N GLY A 677 -15.15 -26.89 -15.91
CA GLY A 677 -13.88 -27.56 -16.15
C GLY A 677 -12.90 -27.47 -14.96
N ASP A 678 -11.67 -27.81 -15.24
CA ASP A 678 -10.62 -27.69 -14.24
C ASP A 678 -10.40 -26.23 -13.83
N LYS A 679 -10.14 -26.01 -12.54
CA LYS A 679 -10.03 -24.67 -11.93
C LYS A 679 -8.95 -23.83 -12.65
N ASP A 680 -9.38 -22.69 -13.19
CA ASP A 680 -8.53 -21.61 -13.72
C ASP A 680 -7.52 -22.03 -14.82
N LEU A 681 -7.85 -23.04 -15.64
CA LEU A 681 -7.03 -23.46 -16.77
C LEU A 681 -7.28 -22.66 -18.06
N GLY A 682 -8.50 -22.13 -18.26
CA GLY A 682 -8.81 -21.23 -19.35
C GLY A 682 -8.12 -19.87 -19.19
N ARG A 683 -7.93 -19.15 -20.32
CA ARG A 683 -7.43 -17.77 -20.29
C ARG A 683 -8.29 -16.86 -21.15
N LEU A 684 -8.64 -15.70 -20.58
CA LEU A 684 -9.33 -14.64 -21.29
C LEU A 684 -8.44 -14.09 -22.42
N PRO A 685 -9.03 -13.45 -23.45
CA PRO A 685 -8.27 -12.73 -24.47
C PRO A 685 -7.37 -11.64 -23.86
N ALA A 686 -6.30 -11.30 -24.59
CA ALA A 686 -5.40 -10.22 -24.17
C ALA A 686 -6.14 -8.89 -24.02
N TYR A 687 -5.85 -8.23 -22.93
CA TYR A 687 -6.36 -6.90 -22.57
C TYR A 687 -5.43 -5.81 -23.08
N HIS A 688 -5.97 -4.74 -23.67
CA HIS A 688 -5.25 -3.47 -23.82
C HIS A 688 -6.20 -2.27 -23.89
N ARG A 689 -5.74 -1.12 -23.41
CA ARG A 689 -6.52 0.12 -23.30
C ARG A 689 -5.61 1.34 -23.39
N LEU A 690 -6.10 2.38 -24.08
CA LEU A 690 -5.50 3.70 -24.10
C LEU A 690 -6.44 4.69 -23.43
N ASP A 691 -5.93 5.43 -22.46
CA ASP A 691 -6.63 6.52 -21.79
C ASP A 691 -5.87 7.83 -22.02
N LEU A 692 -6.61 8.91 -22.22
CA LEU A 692 -6.07 10.25 -22.40
C LEU A 692 -6.66 11.18 -21.33
N SER A 693 -5.86 12.16 -20.89
CA SER A 693 -6.33 13.20 -19.98
C SER A 693 -5.74 14.56 -20.37
N LEU A 694 -6.54 15.59 -20.17
CA LEU A 694 -6.15 16.99 -20.32
C LEU A 694 -6.56 17.75 -19.07
N ILE A 695 -5.60 18.40 -18.44
CA ILE A 695 -5.79 19.19 -17.21
C ILE A 695 -5.48 20.65 -17.51
N LYS A 696 -6.32 21.54 -17.01
CA LYS A 696 -6.07 22.99 -16.97
C LYS A 696 -6.05 23.47 -15.54
N ARG A 697 -4.94 24.06 -15.12
CA ARG A 697 -4.78 24.76 -13.83
C ARG A 697 -4.88 26.27 -14.04
N ILE A 698 -5.67 26.92 -13.22
CA ILE A 698 -5.92 28.35 -13.26
C ILE A 698 -5.76 28.87 -11.83
N SER A 699 -4.86 29.82 -11.61
CA SER A 699 -4.75 30.54 -10.34
C SER A 699 -5.49 31.87 -10.46
N PHE A 700 -6.44 32.09 -9.55
CA PHE A 700 -7.24 33.31 -9.52
C PHE A 700 -7.30 33.84 -8.09
N TYR A 701 -6.63 34.96 -7.81
CA TYR A 701 -6.40 35.48 -6.46
C TYR A 701 -5.77 34.41 -5.55
N GLU A 702 -6.44 34.03 -4.48
CA GLU A 702 -6.00 33.00 -3.53
C GLU A 702 -6.50 31.58 -3.89
N ALA A 703 -7.33 31.46 -4.93
CA ALA A 703 -7.93 30.20 -5.35
C ALA A 703 -7.14 29.57 -6.51
N ASN A 704 -6.86 28.27 -6.41
CA ASN A 704 -6.37 27.42 -7.50
C ASN A 704 -7.52 26.54 -7.99
N ILE A 705 -7.83 26.64 -9.27
CA ILE A 705 -8.89 25.88 -9.93
C ILE A 705 -8.23 24.89 -10.89
N GLU A 706 -8.57 23.61 -10.75
CA GLU A 706 -8.16 22.58 -11.68
C GLU A 706 -9.37 22.00 -12.39
N LEU A 707 -9.36 22.07 -13.72
CA LEU A 707 -10.33 21.46 -14.62
C LEU A 707 -9.66 20.27 -15.31
N GLY A 708 -10.22 19.09 -15.17
CA GLY A 708 -9.74 17.88 -15.80
C GLY A 708 -10.80 17.28 -16.74
N VAL A 709 -10.37 16.80 -17.90
CA VAL A 709 -11.18 15.98 -18.81
C VAL A 709 -10.37 14.75 -19.16
N SER A 710 -10.98 13.57 -19.01
CA SER A 710 -10.32 12.30 -19.34
C SER A 710 -11.20 11.46 -20.26
N ALA A 711 -10.58 10.84 -21.25
CA ALA A 711 -11.20 9.88 -22.15
C ALA A 711 -10.63 8.49 -21.87
N ILE A 712 -11.48 7.56 -21.47
CA ILE A 712 -11.13 6.19 -21.13
C ILE A 712 -11.42 5.30 -22.32
N ASN A 713 -10.54 4.30 -22.57
CA ASN A 713 -10.68 3.34 -23.65
C ASN A 713 -10.93 4.02 -25.02
N VAL A 714 -10.03 4.90 -25.41
CA VAL A 714 -10.18 5.84 -26.55
C VAL A 714 -10.56 5.16 -27.85
N TYR A 715 -10.11 3.94 -28.08
CA TYR A 715 -10.45 3.17 -29.30
C TYR A 715 -11.57 2.13 -29.11
N ASP A 716 -12.32 2.23 -27.99
CA ASP A 716 -13.53 1.44 -27.68
C ASP A 716 -13.34 -0.08 -27.81
N ARG A 717 -12.18 -0.59 -27.36
CA ARG A 717 -11.95 -2.03 -27.38
C ARG A 717 -12.86 -2.75 -26.40
N LYS A 718 -13.52 -3.78 -26.87
CA LYS A 718 -14.28 -4.72 -26.03
C LYS A 718 -13.32 -5.67 -25.33
N ASN A 719 -12.79 -5.25 -24.18
CA ASN A 719 -11.98 -6.11 -23.32
C ASN A 719 -12.92 -7.01 -22.52
N VAL A 720 -12.73 -8.32 -22.62
CA VAL A 720 -13.56 -9.29 -21.89
C VAL A 720 -13.24 -9.22 -20.39
N PHE A 721 -14.27 -9.06 -19.57
CA PHE A 721 -14.15 -9.06 -18.13
C PHE A 721 -14.36 -10.46 -17.54
N TYR A 722 -15.49 -11.08 -17.88
CA TYR A 722 -15.79 -12.47 -17.53
C TYR A 722 -16.88 -13.04 -18.45
N PHE A 723 -17.06 -14.35 -18.37
CA PHE A 723 -18.20 -15.05 -18.94
C PHE A 723 -19.23 -15.31 -17.85
N ASN A 724 -20.46 -14.85 -18.05
CA ASN A 724 -21.55 -15.20 -17.15
C ASN A 724 -21.77 -16.72 -17.18
N ARG A 725 -21.63 -17.39 -16.06
CA ARG A 725 -21.73 -18.87 -15.98
C ARG A 725 -23.14 -19.40 -16.16
N GLU A 726 -24.14 -18.58 -15.92
CA GLU A 726 -25.55 -18.98 -16.07
C GLU A 726 -26.03 -18.80 -17.51
N THR A 727 -25.70 -17.69 -18.14
CA THR A 727 -26.18 -17.34 -19.48
C THR A 727 -25.18 -17.63 -20.60
N GLY A 728 -23.88 -17.79 -20.29
CA GLY A 728 -22.79 -17.89 -21.25
C GLY A 728 -22.44 -16.57 -21.94
N GLU A 729 -23.05 -15.47 -21.54
CA GLU A 729 -22.82 -14.15 -22.13
C GLU A 729 -21.45 -13.58 -21.76
N ILE A 730 -20.88 -12.81 -22.68
CA ILE A 730 -19.63 -12.10 -22.47
C ILE A 730 -19.92 -10.76 -21.80
N VAL A 731 -19.39 -10.57 -20.59
CA VAL A 731 -19.40 -9.27 -19.93
C VAL A 731 -18.09 -8.55 -20.23
N ASN A 732 -18.18 -7.37 -20.84
CA ASN A 732 -17.03 -6.57 -21.21
C ASN A 732 -16.69 -5.55 -20.11
N MET A 733 -15.41 -5.18 -20.06
CA MET A 733 -14.90 -4.07 -19.25
C MET A 733 -15.42 -2.72 -19.76
N LEU A 734 -14.89 -1.62 -19.23
CA LEU A 734 -15.33 -0.27 -19.57
C LEU A 734 -15.28 0.02 -21.07
N PRO A 735 -16.38 0.50 -21.68
CA PRO A 735 -16.39 1.02 -23.04
C PRO A 735 -15.69 2.38 -23.10
N PHE A 736 -15.62 2.96 -24.30
CA PHE A 736 -15.23 4.37 -24.41
C PHE A 736 -16.21 5.27 -23.64
N PHE A 737 -15.67 6.13 -22.80
CA PHE A 737 -16.43 7.22 -22.18
C PHE A 737 -15.54 8.37 -21.74
N VAL A 738 -16.13 9.56 -21.60
CA VAL A 738 -15.46 10.79 -21.21
C VAL A 738 -15.91 11.19 -19.80
N THR A 739 -14.96 11.59 -18.98
CA THR A 739 -15.20 12.10 -17.62
C THR A 739 -14.67 13.52 -17.47
N ALA A 740 -15.23 14.27 -16.54
CA ALA A 740 -14.72 15.59 -16.16
C ALA A 740 -14.58 15.70 -14.64
N THR A 741 -13.63 16.48 -14.19
CA THR A 741 -13.36 16.78 -12.79
C THR A 741 -13.16 18.27 -12.61
N LEU A 742 -13.66 18.79 -11.50
CA LEU A 742 -13.41 20.15 -11.02
C LEU A 742 -12.85 20.06 -9.60
N LYS A 743 -11.73 20.74 -9.36
CA LYS A 743 -11.15 20.91 -8.02
C LYS A 743 -10.88 22.39 -7.78
N VAL A 744 -11.21 22.87 -6.60
CA VAL A 744 -10.99 24.25 -6.15
C VAL A 744 -10.27 24.18 -4.82
N GLU A 745 -9.17 24.89 -4.69
CA GLU A 745 -8.34 25.02 -3.50
C GLU A 745 -8.19 26.49 -3.12
N ILE A 746 -8.42 26.83 -1.84
CA ILE A 746 -8.40 28.21 -1.30
C ILE A 746 -7.48 28.29 -0.08
#